data_45259d0907afd6dd61ffa41b15b7f26f
#
_entry.id   45259d0907afd6dd61ffa41b15b7f26f
#
_cell.length_a   1.000
_cell.length_b   1.000
_cell.length_c   1.000
_cell.angle_alpha   90.00
_cell.angle_beta   90.00
_cell.angle_gamma   90.00
#
_symmetry.space_group_name_H-M   'P 1'
#
loop_
_entity.id
_entity.type
_entity.pdbx_description
1 polymer ?
#
loop_
_entity_poly.entity_id
_entity_poly.type
_entity_poly.pdbx_seq_one_letter_code
_entity_poly.pdbx_strand_id
1 'polypeptide(L)'
;MRPAYPPIVFLTLQCAANGIRRKGNKVAIKDGLERMATAFKDEQTSGHTPVQSDAVVVRFAGDSGDGMQLTGGQFTLSSALAGNDFATFPDFPAEIRAPIGTLFGVSAFQINFGSSAIDTAGDQPDVLIAMNPAALKTNVGSLREGGLIIADTGEFNQRNLDKAKYTTNPFEDGSLAKWQVLAFDISALTLEAVKPFGMGNKDALRCKNMWTLGLALWMFDRDRQPIIDWLNAKFAKNQVLADANIAALNAGHAYGETAELAGPLKQYHVDAAPAPAGLYRTVTGAESISYGLVAGAQLAGLKMFFGGYPITPASAILHHLSRLKEYGITTFQAEDEIAAICSAIGASYAGQLGVTSSSGPGIALKGEAMGLAIMTELPLVIVNSQRGGPSTGLPTKTEQSDLYQAVYGRNGDAPMPVIAARSPVDCFDCAVEAVRIAVEYMTPVMLLTDGYIANAAEPWLVPDLEEYTPFPVEFLESVPEDGFKPYSRDHKLKRPWVKPGTPGLLHRIGGIEKEVDTGHINYAPANHQAMTDIRSAKVNNVADSIPDQIVEQGAAGAKLAVVGWGSTYGPIKQAVRRKRAEGVDVAHVHIRHIWPMPKNMAELLKSFDKIIVPEMNTGQLKTILRDQFLVDAQPVNKVSGQPFTIAEIEAAIGSAL
;
A
#
# COMPACT_ATOMS: atom_id res chain seq x y z
N MET A 1 25.23 -30.81 -0.20
CA MET A 1 24.54 -30.44 1.02
C MET A 1 23.92 -29.07 0.77
N ARG A 2 22.62 -29.01 0.64
CA ARG A 2 21.88 -27.72 0.45
C ARG A 2 21.84 -27.01 1.80
N PRO A 3 22.10 -25.69 1.87
CA PRO A 3 21.83 -24.94 3.09
C PRO A 3 20.32 -24.86 3.28
N ALA A 4 19.81 -25.43 4.37
CA ALA A 4 18.42 -25.30 4.76
C ALA A 4 18.18 -23.85 5.21
N TYR A 5 17.37 -23.11 4.47
CA TYR A 5 16.83 -21.83 4.91
C TYR A 5 15.72 -22.09 5.95
N PRO A 6 15.63 -21.30 7.01
CA PRO A 6 14.52 -21.44 7.94
C PRO A 6 13.21 -21.00 7.27
N PRO A 7 12.10 -21.71 7.46
CA PRO A 7 10.82 -21.33 6.88
C PRO A 7 10.32 -20.00 7.44
N ILE A 8 9.56 -19.24 6.60
CA ILE A 8 8.99 -17.91 6.88
C ILE A 8 8.08 -17.86 8.14
N VAL A 9 7.75 -19.00 8.73
CA VAL A 9 6.94 -19.13 9.98
C VAL A 9 7.41 -18.22 11.12
N PHE A 10 8.59 -17.60 11.03
CA PHE A 10 9.19 -16.80 12.10
C PHE A 10 9.04 -15.27 12.00
N LEU A 11 8.32 -14.75 11.02
CA LEU A 11 8.13 -13.28 10.89
C LEU A 11 7.25 -12.67 12.00
N THR A 12 6.65 -13.47 12.85
CA THR A 12 5.69 -13.03 13.89
C THR A 12 6.29 -12.73 15.26
N LEU A 13 7.57 -12.94 15.51
CA LEU A 13 8.07 -12.97 16.89
C LEU A 13 9.09 -11.89 17.29
N GLN A 14 9.52 -11.00 16.42
CA GLN A 14 10.56 -10.04 16.80
C GLN A 14 10.11 -8.63 17.18
N CYS A 15 8.81 -8.34 17.18
CA CYS A 15 8.32 -7.05 17.69
C CYS A 15 7.58 -7.11 19.03
N ALA A 16 7.39 -8.29 19.62
CA ALA A 16 6.61 -8.40 20.88
C ALA A 16 6.99 -9.57 21.76
N ALA A 17 8.24 -9.87 22.01
CA ALA A 17 8.56 -10.73 23.17
C ALA A 17 10.06 -10.79 23.46
N ASN A 18 10.53 -10.00 24.38
CA ASN A 18 11.48 -10.46 25.36
C ASN A 18 10.68 -11.06 26.50
N GLY A 19 10.67 -12.39 26.61
CA GLY A 19 10.21 -13.05 27.82
C GLY A 19 9.36 -14.30 27.63
N ILE A 20 9.99 -15.45 27.98
CA ILE A 20 9.39 -16.71 28.41
C ILE A 20 9.13 -17.77 27.31
N ARG A 21 10.17 -18.57 27.09
CA ARG A 21 10.02 -19.99 26.71
C ARG A 21 9.63 -20.78 27.95
N ARG A 22 8.49 -21.44 27.95
CA ARG A 22 8.26 -22.67 28.72
C ARG A 22 7.48 -23.70 27.91
N LYS A 23 8.03 -24.90 27.82
CA LYS A 23 7.41 -26.12 27.28
C LYS A 23 6.24 -26.56 28.17
N GLY A 24 5.14 -26.98 27.55
CA GLY A 24 4.17 -27.89 28.17
C GLY A 24 2.71 -27.44 28.11
N ASN A 25 1.89 -28.29 27.49
CA ASN A 25 0.45 -28.45 27.59
C ASN A 25 -0.49 -27.53 26.78
N LYS A 26 -0.93 -28.09 25.66
CA LYS A 26 -2.02 -27.58 24.82
C LYS A 26 -3.42 -27.53 25.48
N VAL A 27 -3.60 -28.05 26.69
CA VAL A 27 -4.89 -28.08 27.40
C VAL A 27 -5.10 -26.85 28.28
N ALA A 28 -4.04 -26.18 28.73
CA ALA A 28 -4.15 -25.05 29.68
C ALA A 28 -4.48 -23.70 29.02
N ILE A 29 -4.39 -23.59 27.70
CA ILE A 29 -4.61 -22.30 26.99
C ILE A 29 -6.11 -22.04 26.83
N LYS A 30 -6.93 -23.08 26.62
CA LYS A 30 -8.38 -22.91 26.42
C LYS A 30 -9.09 -22.49 27.74
N ASP A 31 -8.70 -23.07 28.84
CA ASP A 31 -9.26 -22.72 30.17
C ASP A 31 -8.76 -21.35 30.68
N GLY A 32 -7.59 -20.91 30.27
CA GLY A 32 -7.06 -19.59 30.58
C GLY A 32 -7.79 -18.45 29.84
N LEU A 33 -8.13 -18.66 28.60
CA LEU A 33 -8.87 -17.69 27.76
C LEU A 33 -10.34 -17.58 28.19
N GLU A 34 -10.98 -18.69 28.59
CA GLU A 34 -12.35 -18.68 29.14
C GLU A 34 -12.43 -18.04 30.53
N ARG A 35 -11.41 -18.20 31.37
CA ARG A 35 -11.34 -17.51 32.67
C ARG A 35 -10.99 -16.04 32.56
N MET A 36 -10.18 -15.62 31.57
CA MET A 36 -9.99 -14.18 31.24
C MET A 36 -11.26 -13.55 30.71
N ALA A 37 -11.97 -14.23 29.82
CA ALA A 37 -13.23 -13.72 29.28
C ALA A 37 -14.34 -13.57 30.34
N THR A 38 -14.32 -14.38 31.42
CA THR A 38 -15.27 -14.26 32.54
C THR A 38 -14.83 -13.22 33.59
N ALA A 39 -13.55 -12.97 33.77
CA ALA A 39 -13.05 -11.99 34.75
C ALA A 39 -13.24 -10.53 34.28
N PHE A 40 -13.34 -10.28 32.97
CA PHE A 40 -13.61 -8.94 32.41
C PHE A 40 -15.08 -8.59 32.28
N LYS A 41 -16.01 -9.46 32.69
CA LYS A 41 -17.46 -9.19 32.66
C LYS A 41 -18.02 -8.45 33.86
N ASP A 42 -17.25 -8.22 34.91
CA ASP A 42 -17.76 -7.69 36.19
C ASP A 42 -17.34 -6.27 36.56
N GLU A 43 -16.73 -5.51 35.65
CA GLU A 43 -16.59 -4.04 35.82
C GLU A 43 -17.42 -3.28 34.79
N GLN A 44 -18.72 -3.48 34.78
CA GLN A 44 -19.65 -2.54 34.14
C GLN A 44 -20.06 -1.47 35.16
N THR A 45 -19.46 -0.28 35.02
CA THR A 45 -19.93 0.93 35.67
C THR A 45 -20.08 2.03 34.63
N SER A 46 -21.20 2.08 33.96
CA SER A 46 -21.96 3.26 33.57
C SER A 46 -23.21 2.80 32.82
N GLY A 47 -24.36 3.30 33.17
CA GLY A 47 -25.66 2.85 32.65
C GLY A 47 -25.99 3.34 31.23
N HIS A 48 -24.99 3.54 30.37
CA HIS A 48 -25.17 3.92 28.97
C HIS A 48 -24.82 2.77 28.03
N THR A 49 -25.79 2.40 27.17
CA THR A 49 -25.56 1.44 26.10
C THR A 49 -24.88 2.16 24.95
N PRO A 50 -23.68 1.73 24.50
CA PRO A 50 -23.01 2.30 23.32
C PRO A 50 -23.92 2.27 22.10
N VAL A 51 -23.79 3.26 21.23
CA VAL A 51 -24.51 3.30 19.95
C VAL A 51 -23.89 2.27 19.01
N GLN A 52 -24.67 1.27 18.64
CA GLN A 52 -24.24 0.25 17.69
C GLN A 52 -24.05 0.86 16.29
N SER A 53 -22.94 0.54 15.63
CA SER A 53 -22.65 0.99 14.27
C SER A 53 -22.01 -0.13 13.45
N ASP A 54 -22.41 -0.26 12.19
CA ASP A 54 -21.85 -1.28 11.27
C ASP A 54 -20.46 -0.89 10.76
N ALA A 55 -20.22 0.39 10.56
CA ALA A 55 -18.93 0.94 10.16
C ALA A 55 -18.82 2.41 10.57
N VAL A 56 -17.59 2.88 10.76
CA VAL A 56 -17.30 4.29 11.11
C VAL A 56 -16.04 4.76 10.38
N VAL A 57 -16.09 5.98 9.89
CA VAL A 57 -14.95 6.65 9.28
C VAL A 57 -14.46 7.78 10.20
N VAL A 58 -13.21 7.67 10.65
CA VAL A 58 -12.57 8.67 11.52
C VAL A 58 -11.40 9.32 10.79
N ARG A 59 -11.32 10.64 10.84
CA ARG A 59 -10.20 11.40 10.28
C ARG A 59 -9.50 12.21 11.36
N PHE A 60 -8.22 11.94 11.58
CA PHE A 60 -7.32 12.70 12.44
C PHE A 60 -6.56 13.69 11.58
N ALA A 61 -6.55 14.98 11.92
CA ALA A 61 -5.89 16.02 11.15
C ALA A 61 -5.16 17.02 12.05
N GLY A 62 -3.93 17.38 11.66
CA GLY A 62 -3.05 18.31 12.38
C GLY A 62 -1.87 18.71 11.50
N ASP A 63 -0.89 19.40 12.06
CA ASP A 63 0.38 19.62 11.38
C ASP A 63 1.21 18.33 11.33
N SER A 64 2.20 18.27 10.43
CA SER A 64 3.10 17.11 10.31
C SER A 64 3.85 16.78 11.62
N GLY A 65 3.98 17.75 12.53
CA GLY A 65 4.58 17.60 13.86
C GLY A 65 3.62 17.14 14.96
N ASP A 66 2.32 17.16 14.73
CA ASP A 66 1.29 16.80 15.73
C ASP A 66 1.12 15.28 15.90
N GLY A 67 1.80 14.48 15.11
CA GLY A 67 1.80 13.02 15.23
C GLY A 67 0.53 12.33 14.75
N MET A 68 -0.24 12.92 13.83
CA MET A 68 -1.51 12.36 13.35
C MET A 68 -1.36 11.00 12.66
N GLN A 69 -0.27 10.78 11.95
CA GLN A 69 0.05 9.48 11.35
C GLN A 69 0.26 8.41 12.43
N LEU A 70 0.91 8.78 13.53
CA LEU A 70 1.12 7.89 14.67
C LEU A 70 -0.20 7.58 15.38
N THR A 71 -1.01 8.61 15.67
CA THR A 71 -2.33 8.48 16.30
C THR A 71 -3.24 7.55 15.49
N GLY A 72 -3.35 7.80 14.18
CA GLY A 72 -4.14 6.98 13.28
C GLY A 72 -3.62 5.54 13.20
N GLY A 73 -2.31 5.34 13.10
CA GLY A 73 -1.71 4.00 13.08
C GLY A 73 -1.94 3.21 14.37
N GLN A 74 -1.87 3.86 15.55
CA GLN A 74 -2.17 3.21 16.83
C GLN A 74 -3.67 2.93 16.99
N PHE A 75 -4.53 3.81 16.51
CA PHE A 75 -5.98 3.56 16.49
C PHE A 75 -6.32 2.40 15.52
N THR A 76 -5.63 2.30 14.39
CA THR A 76 -5.74 1.16 13.46
C THR A 76 -5.36 -0.16 14.14
N LEU A 77 -4.26 -0.17 14.90
CA LEU A 77 -3.84 -1.35 15.67
C LEU A 77 -4.94 -1.78 16.66
N SER A 78 -5.52 -0.84 17.41
CA SER A 78 -6.60 -1.14 18.36
C SER A 78 -7.84 -1.68 17.65
N SER A 79 -8.21 -1.15 16.47
CA SER A 79 -9.33 -1.65 15.66
C SER A 79 -9.07 -3.05 15.11
N ALA A 80 -7.82 -3.33 14.69
CA ALA A 80 -7.40 -4.67 14.27
C ALA A 80 -7.51 -5.69 15.42
N LEU A 81 -7.07 -5.32 16.63
CA LEU A 81 -7.14 -6.19 17.83
C LEU A 81 -8.59 -6.42 18.30
N ALA A 82 -9.49 -5.49 18.03
CA ALA A 82 -10.92 -5.65 18.26
C ALA A 82 -11.60 -6.54 17.19
N GLY A 83 -10.85 -7.01 16.19
CA GLY A 83 -11.36 -7.88 15.12
C GLY A 83 -12.13 -7.18 14.02
N ASN A 84 -12.08 -5.85 13.93
CA ASN A 84 -12.71 -5.15 12.82
C ASN A 84 -11.94 -5.35 11.50
N ASP A 85 -12.68 -5.35 10.40
CA ASP A 85 -12.09 -5.08 9.09
C ASP A 85 -11.89 -3.58 8.91
N PHE A 86 -10.86 -3.17 8.17
CA PHE A 86 -10.55 -1.75 7.99
C PHE A 86 -9.72 -1.47 6.73
N ALA A 87 -9.80 -0.22 6.27
CA ALA A 87 -8.89 0.36 5.30
C ALA A 87 -8.48 1.76 5.75
N THR A 88 -7.21 2.12 5.49
CA THR A 88 -6.66 3.41 5.91
C THR A 88 -6.24 4.29 4.74
N PHE A 89 -6.19 5.60 4.99
CA PHE A 89 -5.63 6.58 4.06
C PHE A 89 -4.76 7.58 4.82
N PRO A 90 -3.44 7.33 4.89
CA PRO A 90 -2.47 8.32 5.32
C PRO A 90 -2.35 9.44 4.29
N ASP A 91 -2.80 10.63 4.63
CA ASP A 91 -2.75 11.83 3.79
C ASP A 91 -1.63 12.75 4.28
N PHE A 92 -0.49 12.65 3.60
CA PHE A 92 0.71 13.41 3.96
C PHE A 92 0.61 14.87 3.47
N PRO A 93 1.32 15.81 4.13
CA PRO A 93 1.34 17.21 3.71
C PRO A 93 1.71 17.36 2.23
N ALA A 94 1.05 18.29 1.56
CA ALA A 94 1.35 18.61 0.18
C ALA A 94 2.79 19.13 0.01
N GLU A 95 3.30 19.85 1.02
CA GLU A 95 4.65 20.35 1.10
C GLU A 95 5.35 19.81 2.36
N ILE A 96 6.42 19.03 2.18
CA ILE A 96 7.11 18.29 3.24
C ILE A 96 7.71 19.22 4.32
N ARG A 97 8.03 20.48 3.97
CA ARG A 97 8.64 21.49 4.86
C ARG A 97 7.80 22.76 4.98
N ALA A 98 6.49 22.65 4.82
CA ALA A 98 5.60 23.78 5.01
C ALA A 98 5.74 24.36 6.42
N PRO A 99 5.63 25.68 6.59
CA PRO A 99 5.58 26.29 7.92
C PRO A 99 4.39 25.77 8.74
N ILE A 100 4.62 25.55 10.02
CA ILE A 100 3.63 25.05 10.98
C ILE A 100 2.39 25.97 11.01
N GLY A 101 1.21 25.39 10.95
CA GLY A 101 -0.09 26.08 10.95
C GLY A 101 -0.56 26.59 9.59
N THR A 102 0.15 26.26 8.49
CA THR A 102 -0.28 26.59 7.12
C THR A 102 -1.07 25.44 6.47
N LEU A 103 -1.93 25.76 5.48
CA LEU A 103 -2.79 24.78 4.82
C LEU A 103 -1.99 23.64 4.13
N PHE A 104 -0.81 23.95 3.59
CA PHE A 104 0.04 22.97 2.88
C PHE A 104 0.80 22.02 3.80
N GLY A 105 0.90 22.36 5.11
CA GLY A 105 1.58 21.57 6.14
C GLY A 105 0.68 20.57 6.87
N VAL A 106 -0.62 20.55 6.54
CA VAL A 106 -1.58 19.67 7.18
C VAL A 106 -1.31 18.22 6.81
N SER A 107 -1.19 17.39 7.84
CA SER A 107 -1.14 15.93 7.77
C SER A 107 -2.46 15.37 8.30
N ALA A 108 -3.03 14.41 7.60
CA ALA A 108 -4.22 13.72 8.07
C ALA A 108 -4.09 12.21 7.94
N PHE A 109 -4.85 11.50 8.75
CA PHE A 109 -4.97 10.05 8.70
C PHE A 109 -6.43 9.66 8.79
N GLN A 110 -6.93 8.96 7.79
CA GLN A 110 -8.30 8.47 7.78
C GLN A 110 -8.31 6.95 7.93
N ILE A 111 -9.23 6.45 8.74
CA ILE A 111 -9.52 5.03 8.88
C ILE A 111 -11.02 4.83 8.73
N ASN A 112 -11.40 3.85 7.91
CA ASN A 112 -12.72 3.25 7.86
C ASN A 112 -12.60 1.86 8.49
N PHE A 113 -13.41 1.57 9.50
CA PHE A 113 -13.43 0.28 10.16
C PHE A 113 -14.86 -0.18 10.42
N GLY A 114 -15.09 -1.48 10.36
CA GLY A 114 -16.44 -2.01 10.40
C GLY A 114 -16.56 -3.46 10.80
N SER A 115 -17.82 -3.90 10.98
CA SER A 115 -18.22 -5.27 11.27
C SER A 115 -18.40 -6.14 10.02
N SER A 116 -18.10 -5.60 8.84
CA SER A 116 -18.14 -6.28 7.55
C SER A 116 -16.98 -5.85 6.67
N ALA A 117 -16.84 -6.45 5.49
CA ALA A 117 -15.72 -6.16 4.57
C ALA A 117 -15.65 -4.68 4.18
N ILE A 118 -14.48 -4.09 4.40
CA ILE A 118 -14.11 -2.69 4.11
C ILE A 118 -13.12 -2.67 2.95
N ASP A 119 -13.51 -2.09 1.83
CA ASP A 119 -12.70 -2.04 0.61
C ASP A 119 -12.06 -0.66 0.36
N THR A 120 -12.45 0.38 1.12
CA THR A 120 -11.94 1.76 0.98
C THR A 120 -11.83 2.46 2.32
N ALA A 121 -11.00 3.49 2.39
CA ALA A 121 -10.89 4.35 3.59
C ALA A 121 -12.15 5.23 3.85
N GLY A 122 -13.21 5.08 3.04
CA GLY A 122 -14.47 5.82 3.15
C GLY A 122 -14.43 7.16 2.43
N ASP A 123 -15.59 7.57 1.88
CA ASP A 123 -15.72 8.83 1.13
C ASP A 123 -15.76 10.04 2.05
N GLN A 124 -16.57 9.96 3.11
CA GLN A 124 -16.84 11.04 4.04
C GLN A 124 -16.62 10.57 5.49
N PRO A 125 -15.78 11.25 6.27
CA PRO A 125 -15.64 10.95 7.68
C PRO A 125 -16.96 11.18 8.47
N ASP A 126 -17.19 10.33 9.47
CA ASP A 126 -18.21 10.53 10.50
C ASP A 126 -17.70 11.45 11.60
N VAL A 127 -16.38 11.34 11.88
CA VAL A 127 -15.69 12.11 12.91
C VAL A 127 -14.43 12.74 12.32
N LEU A 128 -14.29 14.05 12.50
CA LEU A 128 -13.07 14.81 12.22
C LEU A 128 -12.47 15.30 13.53
N ILE A 129 -11.24 14.89 13.83
CA ILE A 129 -10.45 15.40 14.94
C ILE A 129 -9.42 16.38 14.38
N ALA A 130 -9.58 17.67 14.67
CA ALA A 130 -8.77 18.75 14.12
C ALA A 130 -7.93 19.43 15.21
N MET A 131 -6.61 19.27 15.12
CA MET A 131 -5.68 19.75 16.14
C MET A 131 -5.35 21.26 16.04
N ASN A 132 -5.75 21.92 14.94
CA ASN A 132 -5.49 23.35 14.71
C ASN A 132 -6.41 23.92 13.61
N PRO A 133 -6.46 25.25 13.39
CA PRO A 133 -7.31 25.87 12.38
C PRO A 133 -7.05 25.41 10.94
N ALA A 134 -5.78 25.18 10.57
CA ALA A 134 -5.45 24.74 9.22
C ALA A 134 -5.98 23.33 8.95
N ALA A 135 -5.86 22.43 9.95
CA ALA A 135 -6.41 21.08 9.89
C ALA A 135 -7.94 21.08 9.76
N LEU A 136 -8.62 21.93 10.50
CA LEU A 136 -10.08 22.09 10.37
C LEU A 136 -10.44 22.57 8.95
N LYS A 137 -9.82 23.65 8.49
CA LYS A 137 -10.14 24.27 7.21
C LYS A 137 -9.96 23.35 6.01
N THR A 138 -8.90 22.56 6.01
CA THR A 138 -8.59 21.66 4.90
C THR A 138 -9.43 20.39 4.87
N ASN A 139 -10.05 20.00 6.00
CA ASN A 139 -10.73 18.72 6.12
C ASN A 139 -12.25 18.81 6.35
N VAL A 140 -12.76 19.93 6.85
CA VAL A 140 -14.19 20.07 7.21
C VAL A 140 -15.13 19.86 6.01
N GLY A 141 -14.71 20.23 4.81
CA GLY A 141 -15.50 20.06 3.60
C GLY A 141 -15.73 18.60 3.19
N SER A 142 -14.92 17.67 3.68
CA SER A 142 -15.08 16.23 3.44
C SER A 142 -15.95 15.53 4.51
N LEU A 143 -16.20 16.17 5.65
CA LEU A 143 -17.01 15.61 6.74
C LEU A 143 -18.47 15.52 6.32
N ARG A 144 -19.13 14.38 6.58
CA ARG A 144 -20.56 14.24 6.29
C ARG A 144 -21.42 15.26 7.05
N GLU A 145 -22.55 15.62 6.50
CA GLU A 145 -23.52 16.48 7.23
C GLU A 145 -23.98 15.81 8.54
N GLY A 146 -24.05 16.57 9.61
CA GLY A 146 -24.33 16.05 10.95
C GLY A 146 -23.18 15.29 11.60
N GLY A 147 -22.02 15.15 10.92
CA GLY A 147 -20.81 14.55 11.48
C GLY A 147 -20.25 15.34 12.67
N LEU A 148 -19.35 14.70 13.41
CA LEU A 148 -18.77 15.25 14.63
C LEU A 148 -17.41 15.89 14.36
N ILE A 149 -17.23 17.13 14.77
CA ILE A 149 -15.93 17.82 14.83
C ILE A 149 -15.45 17.84 16.28
N ILE A 150 -14.23 17.34 16.50
CA ILE A 150 -13.51 17.51 17.77
C ILE A 150 -12.33 18.44 17.49
N ALA A 151 -12.22 19.55 18.20
CA ALA A 151 -11.21 20.56 17.93
C ALA A 151 -10.48 21.04 19.19
N ASP A 152 -9.15 21.24 19.07
CA ASP A 152 -8.30 21.80 20.11
C ASP A 152 -8.37 23.34 20.12
N THR A 153 -9.21 23.92 20.95
CA THR A 153 -9.39 25.39 21.03
C THR A 153 -8.12 26.12 21.46
N GLY A 154 -7.21 25.47 22.18
CA GLY A 154 -5.94 26.08 22.59
C GLY A 154 -5.07 26.55 21.42
N GLU A 155 -5.30 25.96 20.22
CA GLU A 155 -4.60 26.34 18.99
C GLU A 155 -5.35 27.38 18.13
N PHE A 156 -6.62 27.74 18.45
CA PHE A 156 -7.43 28.69 17.66
C PHE A 156 -7.22 30.16 18.07
N ASN A 157 -5.96 30.52 18.33
CA ASN A 157 -5.58 31.91 18.54
C ASN A 157 -5.48 32.70 17.23
N GLN A 158 -5.50 34.03 17.27
CA GLN A 158 -5.51 34.90 16.09
C GLN A 158 -4.38 34.61 15.13
N ARG A 159 -3.17 34.38 15.65
CA ARG A 159 -2.00 34.07 14.83
C ARG A 159 -2.18 32.80 13.99
N ASN A 160 -2.76 31.76 14.55
CA ASN A 160 -2.98 30.49 13.87
C ASN A 160 -4.18 30.56 12.91
N LEU A 161 -5.22 31.34 13.26
CA LEU A 161 -6.32 31.66 12.36
C LEU A 161 -5.83 32.41 11.11
N ASP A 162 -4.96 33.40 11.28
CA ASP A 162 -4.36 34.16 10.16
C ASP A 162 -3.54 33.26 9.25
N LYS A 163 -2.71 32.37 9.81
CA LYS A 163 -1.94 31.40 9.04
C LYS A 163 -2.80 30.43 8.23
N ALA A 164 -3.92 30.02 8.82
CA ALA A 164 -4.92 29.18 8.15
C ALA A 164 -5.83 29.99 7.21
N LYS A 165 -5.60 31.32 7.09
CA LYS A 165 -6.39 32.22 6.23
C LYS A 165 -7.88 32.26 6.62
N TYR A 166 -8.19 32.22 7.91
CA TYR A 166 -9.51 32.53 8.42
C TYR A 166 -9.63 34.05 8.60
N THR A 167 -10.77 34.60 8.23
CA THR A 167 -11.12 36.01 8.48
C THR A 167 -11.85 36.20 9.82
N THR A 168 -12.52 35.14 10.25
CA THR A 168 -13.32 35.09 11.50
C THR A 168 -13.05 33.75 12.19
N ASN A 169 -13.31 33.67 13.48
CA ASN A 169 -13.23 32.41 14.20
C ASN A 169 -14.40 31.50 13.78
N PRO A 170 -14.13 30.29 13.19
CA PRO A 170 -15.19 29.42 12.70
C PRO A 170 -16.14 28.89 13.79
N PHE A 171 -15.74 28.95 15.07
CA PHE A 171 -16.63 28.60 16.18
C PHE A 171 -17.67 29.69 16.50
N GLU A 172 -17.50 30.93 16.01
CA GLU A 172 -18.32 32.10 16.33
C GLU A 172 -19.13 32.62 15.14
N ASP A 173 -18.74 32.28 13.90
CA ASP A 173 -19.30 32.86 12.67
C ASP A 173 -20.43 32.03 12.03
N GLY A 174 -20.83 30.93 12.67
CA GLY A 174 -21.89 30.03 12.18
C GLY A 174 -21.50 29.13 10.99
N SER A 175 -20.29 29.20 10.53
CA SER A 175 -19.82 28.38 9.37
C SER A 175 -19.84 26.88 9.64
N LEU A 176 -19.84 26.48 10.92
CA LEU A 176 -19.86 25.07 11.33
C LEU A 176 -21.26 24.55 11.69
N ALA A 177 -22.33 25.30 11.42
CA ALA A 177 -23.72 24.97 11.83
C ALA A 177 -24.25 23.63 11.24
N LYS A 178 -23.63 23.12 10.18
CA LYS A 178 -23.99 21.82 9.56
C LYS A 178 -23.50 20.61 10.35
N TRP A 179 -22.61 20.78 11.31
CA TRP A 179 -21.93 19.73 12.04
C TRP A 179 -22.13 19.84 13.55
N GLN A 180 -21.94 18.73 14.23
CA GLN A 180 -21.83 18.74 15.68
C GLN A 180 -20.40 19.17 16.06
N VAL A 181 -20.25 20.13 16.95
CA VAL A 181 -18.95 20.67 17.33
C VAL A 181 -18.67 20.44 18.80
N LEU A 182 -17.58 19.75 19.09
CA LEU A 182 -16.97 19.61 20.40
C LEU A 182 -15.64 20.35 20.39
N ALA A 183 -15.61 21.53 20.98
CA ALA A 183 -14.42 22.38 21.00
C ALA A 183 -14.00 22.61 22.46
N PHE A 184 -12.79 22.18 22.80
CA PHE A 184 -12.19 22.32 24.13
C PHE A 184 -10.67 22.37 24.05
N ASP A 185 -10.02 22.88 25.10
CA ASP A 185 -8.57 23.11 25.13
C ASP A 185 -7.83 21.82 25.44
N ILE A 186 -7.61 20.98 24.38
CA ILE A 186 -6.83 19.72 24.46
C ILE A 186 -5.39 20.02 24.91
N SER A 187 -4.84 21.15 24.49
CA SER A 187 -3.48 21.56 24.85
C SER A 187 -3.36 21.78 26.36
N ALA A 188 -4.27 22.52 26.97
CA ALA A 188 -4.28 22.75 28.43
C ALA A 188 -4.51 21.44 29.20
N LEU A 189 -5.48 20.63 28.79
CA LEU A 189 -5.78 19.32 29.39
C LEU A 189 -4.58 18.38 29.34
N THR A 190 -3.84 18.38 28.23
CA THR A 190 -2.60 17.59 28.10
C THR A 190 -1.52 18.09 29.07
N LEU A 191 -1.29 19.41 29.12
CA LEU A 191 -0.30 20.00 30.03
C LEU A 191 -0.58 19.67 31.49
N GLU A 192 -1.84 19.71 31.93
CA GLU A 192 -2.24 19.34 33.30
C GLU A 192 -1.98 17.84 33.57
N ALA A 193 -2.34 16.95 32.62
CA ALA A 193 -2.14 15.50 32.75
C ALA A 193 -0.65 15.12 32.90
N VAL A 194 0.25 15.81 32.20
CA VAL A 194 1.70 15.50 32.20
C VAL A 194 2.52 16.35 33.17
N LYS A 195 1.91 17.30 33.88
CA LYS A 195 2.56 18.19 34.85
C LYS A 195 3.40 17.46 35.93
N PRO A 196 2.95 16.30 36.48
CA PRO A 196 3.73 15.57 37.48
C PRO A 196 5.13 15.12 37.02
N PHE A 197 5.36 15.01 35.70
CA PHE A 197 6.62 14.53 35.14
C PHE A 197 7.67 15.61 34.94
N GLY A 198 7.37 16.88 35.26
CA GLY A 198 8.33 17.99 35.22
C GLY A 198 8.91 18.30 33.85
N MET A 199 8.20 17.96 32.77
CA MET A 199 8.64 18.21 31.39
C MET A 199 8.49 19.69 31.02
N GLY A 200 9.37 20.19 30.14
CA GLY A 200 9.19 21.52 29.54
C GLY A 200 7.93 21.56 28.65
N ASN A 201 7.24 22.72 28.58
CA ASN A 201 5.97 22.87 27.87
C ASN A 201 6.02 22.35 26.42
N LYS A 202 7.12 22.55 25.70
CA LYS A 202 7.27 22.07 24.32
C LYS A 202 7.24 20.54 24.21
N ASP A 203 7.88 19.85 25.15
CA ASP A 203 7.93 18.38 25.14
C ASP A 203 6.64 17.79 25.73
N ALA A 204 6.04 18.47 26.71
CA ALA A 204 4.73 18.12 27.26
C ALA A 204 3.62 18.16 26.20
N LEU A 205 3.59 19.20 25.36
CA LEU A 205 2.62 19.33 24.26
C LEU A 205 2.78 18.25 23.17
N ARG A 206 3.93 17.60 23.07
CA ARG A 206 4.08 16.44 22.17
C ARG A 206 3.25 15.22 22.57
N CYS A 207 2.80 15.17 23.84
CA CYS A 207 1.90 14.12 24.32
C CYS A 207 0.43 14.35 23.91
N LYS A 208 0.11 15.50 23.26
CA LYS A 208 -1.24 15.86 22.83
C LYS A 208 -1.90 14.81 21.91
N ASN A 209 -1.10 14.20 21.04
CA ASN A 209 -1.56 13.11 20.19
C ASN A 209 -2.01 11.87 20.97
N MET A 210 -1.35 11.54 22.10
CA MET A 210 -1.77 10.43 22.97
C MET A 210 -3.03 10.78 23.75
N TRP A 211 -3.19 12.01 24.21
CA TRP A 211 -4.44 12.47 24.81
C TRP A 211 -5.63 12.32 23.84
N THR A 212 -5.45 12.78 22.61
CA THR A 212 -6.44 12.65 21.52
C THR A 212 -6.74 11.19 21.19
N LEU A 213 -5.71 10.34 21.17
CA LEU A 213 -5.88 8.90 20.98
C LEU A 213 -6.69 8.28 22.12
N GLY A 214 -6.43 8.66 23.37
CA GLY A 214 -7.17 8.19 24.54
C GLY A 214 -8.67 8.48 24.44
N LEU A 215 -9.04 9.69 24.03
CA LEU A 215 -10.43 10.06 23.77
C LEU A 215 -11.05 9.21 22.65
N ALA A 216 -10.33 9.01 21.54
CA ALA A 216 -10.81 8.19 20.43
C ALA A 216 -10.98 6.72 20.84
N LEU A 217 -10.08 6.15 21.64
CA LEU A 217 -10.21 4.79 22.15
C LEU A 217 -11.47 4.63 23.01
N TRP A 218 -11.77 5.62 23.89
CA TRP A 218 -13.01 5.61 24.65
C TRP A 218 -14.24 5.71 23.75
N MET A 219 -14.24 6.64 22.79
CA MET A 219 -15.37 6.84 21.87
C MET A 219 -15.77 5.58 21.13
N PHE A 220 -14.81 4.72 20.80
CA PHE A 220 -15.03 3.53 19.99
C PHE A 220 -14.84 2.21 20.76
N ASP A 221 -14.92 2.28 22.10
CA ASP A 221 -14.85 1.11 22.99
C ASP A 221 -13.62 0.23 22.72
N ARG A 222 -12.43 0.86 22.76
CA ARG A 222 -11.15 0.21 22.46
C ARG A 222 -10.28 0.09 23.70
N ASP A 223 -9.66 -1.10 23.87
CA ASP A 223 -8.69 -1.33 24.93
C ASP A 223 -7.45 -0.46 24.78
N ARG A 224 -7.03 0.17 25.87
CA ARG A 224 -5.81 1.00 25.95
C ARG A 224 -4.53 0.16 26.14
N GLN A 225 -4.64 -1.05 26.69
CA GLN A 225 -3.48 -1.82 27.14
C GLN A 225 -2.46 -2.06 26.02
N PRO A 226 -2.83 -2.45 24.79
CA PRO A 226 -1.88 -2.60 23.69
C PRO A 226 -1.05 -1.34 23.39
N ILE A 227 -1.67 -0.17 23.55
CA ILE A 227 -0.98 1.11 23.33
C ILE A 227 -0.04 1.43 24.50
N ILE A 228 -0.44 1.13 25.73
CA ILE A 228 0.41 1.26 26.92
C ILE A 228 1.66 0.36 26.77
N ASP A 229 1.49 -0.88 26.37
CA ASP A 229 2.58 -1.83 26.15
C ASP A 229 3.54 -1.34 25.05
N TRP A 230 2.98 -0.83 23.95
CA TRP A 230 3.75 -0.24 22.87
C TRP A 230 4.54 1.02 23.32
N LEU A 231 3.94 1.90 24.12
CA LEU A 231 4.60 3.09 24.68
C LEU A 231 5.78 2.69 25.58
N ASN A 232 5.59 1.72 26.47
CA ASN A 232 6.65 1.18 27.31
C ASN A 232 7.81 0.58 26.49
N ALA A 233 7.50 -0.20 25.46
CA ALA A 233 8.51 -0.77 24.58
C ALA A 233 9.25 0.30 23.76
N LYS A 234 8.52 1.26 23.18
CA LYS A 234 9.08 2.33 22.37
C LYS A 234 10.01 3.25 23.14
N PHE A 235 9.61 3.60 24.36
CA PHE A 235 10.35 4.52 25.23
C PHE A 235 11.11 3.80 26.37
N ALA A 236 11.45 2.53 26.20
CA ALA A 236 12.16 1.73 27.22
C ALA A 236 13.45 2.38 27.75
N LYS A 237 14.06 3.29 26.97
CA LYS A 237 15.27 4.05 27.39
C LYS A 237 14.95 5.38 28.08
N ASN A 238 13.69 5.79 28.15
CA ASN A 238 13.25 7.05 28.73
C ASN A 238 11.87 6.87 29.39
N GLN A 239 11.86 6.35 30.62
CA GLN A 239 10.63 6.01 31.34
C GLN A 239 9.74 7.25 31.59
N VAL A 240 10.34 8.40 31.88
CA VAL A 240 9.59 9.66 32.09
C VAL A 240 8.73 9.98 30.87
N LEU A 241 9.27 9.78 29.66
CA LEU A 241 8.55 10.04 28.42
C LEU A 241 7.46 8.97 28.17
N ALA A 242 7.71 7.70 28.54
CA ALA A 242 6.68 6.66 28.50
C ALA A 242 5.52 7.01 29.42
N ASP A 243 5.81 7.28 30.67
CA ASP A 243 4.81 7.57 31.71
C ASP A 243 3.99 8.82 31.39
N ALA A 244 4.63 9.88 30.85
CA ALA A 244 3.93 11.09 30.43
C ALA A 244 2.95 10.82 29.29
N ASN A 245 3.34 10.05 28.27
CA ASN A 245 2.46 9.67 27.16
C ASN A 245 1.30 8.77 27.66
N ILE A 246 1.56 7.84 28.57
CA ILE A 246 0.53 7.00 29.19
C ILE A 246 -0.44 7.85 30.02
N ALA A 247 0.05 8.82 30.78
CA ALA A 247 -0.79 9.73 31.55
C ALA A 247 -1.70 10.57 30.63
N ALA A 248 -1.17 11.08 29.52
CA ALA A 248 -1.96 11.79 28.52
C ALA A 248 -3.04 10.89 27.88
N LEU A 249 -2.68 9.65 27.50
CA LEU A 249 -3.61 8.65 26.97
C LEU A 249 -4.77 8.38 27.95
N ASN A 250 -4.44 8.13 29.21
CA ASN A 250 -5.42 7.85 30.26
C ASN A 250 -6.30 9.07 30.56
N ALA A 251 -5.74 10.27 30.54
CA ALA A 251 -6.50 11.51 30.74
C ALA A 251 -7.51 11.74 29.61
N GLY A 252 -7.12 11.51 28.35
CA GLY A 252 -8.05 11.62 27.22
C GLY A 252 -9.20 10.62 27.28
N HIS A 253 -8.91 9.38 27.70
CA HIS A 253 -9.93 8.36 27.89
C HIS A 253 -10.90 8.73 29.04
N ALA A 254 -10.36 9.09 30.19
CA ALA A 254 -11.18 9.51 31.35
C ALA A 254 -12.01 10.78 31.06
N TYR A 255 -11.52 11.68 30.19
CA TYR A 255 -12.29 12.82 29.74
C TYR A 255 -13.55 12.40 28.98
N GLY A 256 -13.45 11.36 28.13
CA GLY A 256 -14.61 10.78 27.44
C GLY A 256 -15.68 10.30 28.43
N GLU A 257 -15.27 9.54 29.45
CA GLU A 257 -16.17 9.02 30.49
C GLU A 257 -16.90 10.15 31.24
N THR A 258 -16.20 11.25 31.53
CA THR A 258 -16.79 12.39 32.26
C THR A 258 -17.62 13.32 31.39
N ALA A 259 -17.25 13.51 30.12
CA ALA A 259 -17.92 14.38 29.17
C ALA A 259 -19.24 13.79 28.65
N GLU A 260 -19.40 12.48 28.62
CA GLU A 260 -20.66 11.81 28.25
C GLU A 260 -21.83 12.23 29.13
N LEU A 261 -21.56 12.48 30.40
CA LEU A 261 -22.58 12.93 31.35
C LEU A 261 -23.14 14.32 31.07
N ALA A 262 -22.50 15.10 30.19
CA ALA A 262 -22.79 16.54 30.02
C ALA A 262 -23.09 16.97 28.57
N GLY A 263 -23.01 16.09 27.54
CA GLY A 263 -23.05 16.59 26.18
C GLY A 263 -23.29 15.61 25.04
N PRO A 264 -23.01 16.02 23.79
CA PRO A 264 -23.25 15.26 22.56
C PRO A 264 -22.23 14.14 22.29
N LEU A 265 -21.23 13.96 23.14
CA LEU A 265 -20.24 12.89 23.00
C LEU A 265 -20.89 11.55 23.31
N LYS A 266 -20.79 10.61 22.38
CA LYS A 266 -21.35 9.26 22.50
C LYS A 266 -20.26 8.23 22.39
N GLN A 267 -20.41 7.14 23.10
CA GLN A 267 -19.64 5.93 22.88
C GLN A 267 -20.29 5.10 21.75
N TYR A 268 -19.46 4.59 20.85
CA TYR A 268 -19.90 3.74 19.74
C TYR A 268 -19.28 2.34 19.89
N HIS A 269 -20.07 1.33 19.58
CA HIS A 269 -19.60 -0.04 19.49
C HIS A 269 -19.67 -0.53 18.04
N VAL A 270 -18.61 -1.16 17.57
CA VAL A 270 -18.52 -1.78 16.25
C VAL A 270 -18.06 -3.22 16.45
N ASP A 271 -18.93 -4.16 16.09
CA ASP A 271 -18.66 -5.59 16.24
C ASP A 271 -17.46 -6.04 15.40
N ALA A 272 -16.90 -7.19 15.77
CA ALA A 272 -15.86 -7.83 14.98
C ALA A 272 -16.40 -8.25 13.60
N ALA A 273 -15.61 -8.08 12.55
CA ALA A 273 -15.94 -8.55 11.21
C ALA A 273 -15.75 -10.07 11.11
N PRO A 274 -16.62 -10.80 10.38
CA PRO A 274 -16.38 -12.20 10.05
C PRO A 274 -15.07 -12.35 9.26
N ALA A 275 -14.16 -13.18 9.76
CA ALA A 275 -12.88 -13.44 9.13
C ALA A 275 -12.50 -14.92 9.21
N PRO A 276 -11.83 -15.50 8.21
CA PRO A 276 -11.26 -16.83 8.28
C PRO A 276 -10.34 -16.98 9.49
N ALA A 277 -10.29 -18.18 10.08
CA ALA A 277 -9.36 -18.45 11.17
C ALA A 277 -7.92 -18.43 10.65
N GLY A 278 -7.00 -17.79 11.41
CA GLY A 278 -5.59 -17.74 11.05
C GLY A 278 -4.84 -16.64 11.76
N LEU A 279 -3.60 -16.44 11.34
CA LEU A 279 -2.75 -15.37 11.86
C LEU A 279 -2.93 -14.12 11.05
N TYR A 280 -3.40 -13.04 11.67
CA TYR A 280 -3.58 -11.75 11.04
C TYR A 280 -2.49 -10.76 11.43
N ARG A 281 -2.19 -9.88 10.50
CA ARG A 281 -1.32 -8.74 10.69
C ARG A 281 -1.90 -7.54 9.97
N THR A 282 -1.75 -6.35 10.53
CA THR A 282 -1.88 -5.10 9.79
C THR A 282 -0.68 -4.94 8.87
N VAL A 283 -0.89 -4.72 7.57
CA VAL A 283 0.19 -4.58 6.60
C VAL A 283 -0.05 -3.37 5.70
N THR A 284 1.01 -2.62 5.43
CA THR A 284 1.02 -1.60 4.37
C THR A 284 1.45 -2.21 3.04
N GLY A 285 1.10 -1.57 1.91
CA GLY A 285 1.51 -2.06 0.60
C GLY A 285 3.02 -2.15 0.42
N ALA A 286 3.79 -1.21 0.99
CA ALA A 286 5.25 -1.27 0.94
C ALA A 286 5.83 -2.45 1.76
N GLU A 287 5.24 -2.78 2.91
CA GLU A 287 5.61 -3.98 3.69
C GLU A 287 5.25 -5.24 2.93
N SER A 288 4.04 -5.30 2.40
CA SER A 288 3.50 -6.42 1.65
C SER A 288 4.36 -6.75 0.41
N ILE A 289 4.73 -5.73 -0.38
CA ILE A 289 5.70 -5.88 -1.49
C ILE A 289 7.02 -6.46 -0.98
N SER A 290 7.54 -5.93 0.14
CA SER A 290 8.81 -6.39 0.68
C SER A 290 8.77 -7.87 1.06
N TYR A 291 7.70 -8.32 1.70
CA TYR A 291 7.50 -9.74 2.05
C TYR A 291 7.30 -10.60 0.81
N GLY A 292 6.52 -10.14 -0.18
CA GLY A 292 6.29 -10.86 -1.42
C GLY A 292 7.57 -11.04 -2.25
N LEU A 293 8.44 -10.02 -2.32
CA LEU A 293 9.75 -10.11 -2.97
C LEU A 293 10.65 -11.14 -2.28
N VAL A 294 10.67 -11.17 -0.95
CA VAL A 294 11.43 -12.17 -0.17
C VAL A 294 10.89 -13.57 -0.41
N ALA A 295 9.56 -13.74 -0.33
CA ALA A 295 8.88 -15.01 -0.59
C ALA A 295 9.18 -15.52 -2.02
N GLY A 296 9.04 -14.64 -3.03
CA GLY A 296 9.37 -14.98 -4.42
C GLY A 296 10.83 -15.39 -4.61
N ALA A 297 11.77 -14.69 -3.96
CA ALA A 297 13.19 -15.08 -4.01
C ALA A 297 13.43 -16.47 -3.39
N GLN A 298 12.75 -16.79 -2.29
CA GLN A 298 12.83 -18.12 -1.66
C GLN A 298 12.22 -19.21 -2.52
N LEU A 299 11.05 -18.97 -3.12
CA LEU A 299 10.38 -19.89 -4.05
C LEU A 299 11.23 -20.14 -5.30
N ALA A 300 12.02 -19.14 -5.72
CA ALA A 300 12.99 -19.25 -6.82
C ALA A 300 14.34 -19.91 -6.39
N GLY A 301 14.59 -20.11 -5.10
CA GLY A 301 15.86 -20.59 -4.57
C GLY A 301 17.02 -19.60 -4.74
N LEU A 302 16.74 -18.29 -4.79
CA LEU A 302 17.71 -17.24 -5.05
C LEU A 302 18.00 -16.37 -3.82
N LYS A 303 19.22 -15.83 -3.76
CA LYS A 303 19.50 -14.64 -2.95
C LYS A 303 18.96 -13.41 -3.67
N MET A 304 18.61 -12.38 -2.92
CA MET A 304 18.08 -11.14 -3.47
C MET A 304 19.04 -9.97 -3.23
N PHE A 305 19.22 -9.15 -4.27
CA PHE A 305 19.90 -7.87 -4.20
C PHE A 305 18.92 -6.75 -4.52
N PHE A 306 18.75 -5.83 -3.58
CA PHE A 306 17.92 -4.64 -3.75
C PHE A 306 18.79 -3.40 -3.91
N GLY A 307 18.78 -2.78 -5.08
CA GLY A 307 19.42 -1.50 -5.37
C GLY A 307 18.38 -0.38 -5.35
N GLY A 308 18.49 0.57 -4.41
CA GLY A 308 17.53 1.65 -4.25
C GLY A 308 18.17 3.02 -4.09
N TYR A 309 17.38 4.06 -4.44
CA TYR A 309 17.67 5.45 -4.12
C TYR A 309 16.44 6.07 -3.44
N PRO A 310 16.60 6.85 -2.35
CA PRO A 310 15.46 7.36 -1.59
C PRO A 310 14.56 8.28 -2.39
N ILE A 311 13.29 7.90 -2.53
CA ILE A 311 12.24 8.69 -3.16
C ILE A 311 10.87 8.34 -2.57
N THR A 312 10.04 9.33 -2.27
CA THR A 312 8.67 9.13 -1.80
C THR A 312 7.78 8.70 -2.97
N PRO A 313 6.90 7.66 -2.81
CA PRO A 313 6.68 6.84 -1.60
C PRO A 313 7.53 5.56 -1.51
N ALA A 314 8.36 5.25 -2.51
CA ALA A 314 9.05 3.98 -2.68
C ALA A 314 10.12 3.65 -1.61
N SER A 315 10.61 4.66 -0.85
CA SER A 315 11.67 4.47 0.16
C SER A 315 11.30 3.49 1.27
N ALA A 316 10.01 3.31 1.55
CA ALA A 316 9.55 2.38 2.58
C ALA A 316 9.98 0.94 2.29
N ILE A 317 10.01 0.52 1.01
CA ILE A 317 10.45 -0.81 0.59
C ILE A 317 11.91 -1.06 1.00
N LEU A 318 12.82 -0.12 0.73
CA LEU A 318 14.21 -0.21 1.15
C LEU A 318 14.33 -0.36 2.68
N HIS A 319 13.56 0.43 3.44
CA HIS A 319 13.60 0.41 4.90
C HIS A 319 13.09 -0.93 5.46
N HIS A 320 12.06 -1.53 4.85
CA HIS A 320 11.56 -2.85 5.27
C HIS A 320 12.55 -3.96 4.92
N LEU A 321 13.04 -4.00 3.68
CA LEU A 321 14.00 -5.01 3.24
C LEU A 321 15.31 -4.96 4.03
N SER A 322 15.77 -3.78 4.44
CA SER A 322 16.98 -3.63 5.26
C SER A 322 16.92 -4.30 6.64
N ARG A 323 15.70 -4.64 7.11
CA ARG A 323 15.45 -5.34 8.37
C ARG A 323 15.36 -6.86 8.19
N LEU A 324 15.34 -7.37 6.95
CA LEU A 324 15.13 -8.77 6.59
C LEU A 324 16.42 -9.44 6.08
N LYS A 325 17.58 -9.01 6.58
CA LYS A 325 18.92 -9.47 6.11
C LYS A 325 19.14 -10.97 6.29
N GLU A 326 18.56 -11.57 7.32
CA GLU A 326 18.65 -13.00 7.64
C GLU A 326 18.05 -13.89 6.55
N TYR A 327 17.21 -13.35 5.67
CA TYR A 327 16.63 -14.07 4.53
C TYR A 327 17.48 -14.04 3.25
N GLY A 328 18.77 -13.70 3.37
CA GLY A 328 19.69 -13.69 2.23
C GLY A 328 19.55 -12.45 1.32
N ILE A 329 19.10 -11.34 1.91
CA ILE A 329 18.87 -10.08 1.20
C ILE A 329 20.07 -9.14 1.38
N THR A 330 20.58 -8.62 0.27
CA THR A 330 21.51 -7.50 0.26
C THR A 330 20.76 -6.24 -0.14
N THR A 331 20.75 -5.22 0.72
CA THR A 331 20.21 -3.89 0.39
C THR A 331 21.34 -2.91 0.16
N PHE A 332 21.27 -2.19 -0.96
CA PHE A 332 22.25 -1.18 -1.36
C PHE A 332 21.54 0.15 -1.65
N GLN A 333 21.91 1.19 -0.93
CA GLN A 333 21.49 2.55 -1.25
C GLN A 333 22.54 3.18 -2.17
N ALA A 334 22.13 3.42 -3.41
CA ALA A 334 22.96 4.07 -4.41
C ALA A 334 22.95 5.60 -4.28
N GLU A 335 23.81 6.27 -5.04
CA GLU A 335 23.86 7.75 -5.08
C GLU A 335 22.76 8.37 -5.95
N ASP A 336 22.24 7.60 -6.91
CA ASP A 336 21.12 7.98 -7.78
C ASP A 336 20.34 6.75 -8.29
N GLU A 337 19.28 6.99 -9.07
CA GLU A 337 18.41 5.96 -9.61
C GLU A 337 19.09 5.11 -10.68
N ILE A 338 20.03 5.68 -11.45
CA ILE A 338 20.76 4.96 -12.51
C ILE A 338 21.70 3.96 -11.88
N ALA A 339 22.50 4.39 -10.89
CA ALA A 339 23.39 3.51 -10.13
C ALA A 339 22.61 2.41 -9.42
N ALA A 340 21.42 2.72 -8.88
CA ALA A 340 20.56 1.75 -8.22
C ALA A 340 20.11 0.60 -9.14
N ILE A 341 19.58 0.90 -10.32
CA ILE A 341 19.16 -0.15 -11.26
C ILE A 341 20.34 -0.90 -11.88
N CYS A 342 21.43 -0.21 -12.21
CA CYS A 342 22.63 -0.85 -12.78
C CYS A 342 23.27 -1.84 -11.80
N SER A 343 23.29 -1.52 -10.49
CA SER A 343 23.76 -2.45 -9.47
C SER A 343 22.87 -3.71 -9.36
N ALA A 344 21.55 -3.55 -9.48
CA ALA A 344 20.60 -4.68 -9.50
C ALA A 344 20.75 -5.55 -10.76
N ILE A 345 21.00 -4.95 -11.94
CA ILE A 345 21.32 -5.68 -13.18
C ILE A 345 22.63 -6.49 -13.02
N GLY A 346 23.67 -5.87 -12.42
CA GLY A 346 24.93 -6.55 -12.13
C GLY A 346 24.75 -7.74 -11.18
N ALA A 347 23.91 -7.59 -10.15
CA ALA A 347 23.58 -8.68 -9.23
C ALA A 347 22.81 -9.81 -9.93
N SER A 348 21.87 -9.45 -10.82
CA SER A 348 21.16 -10.43 -11.65
C SER A 348 22.12 -11.19 -12.57
N TYR A 349 23.05 -10.51 -13.21
CA TYR A 349 24.10 -11.17 -13.99
C TYR A 349 24.92 -12.15 -13.13
N ALA A 350 25.20 -11.82 -11.88
CA ALA A 350 25.92 -12.65 -10.93
C ALA A 350 25.09 -13.81 -10.33
N GLY A 351 23.84 -14.01 -10.77
CA GLY A 351 23.00 -15.13 -10.33
C GLY A 351 22.18 -14.85 -9.07
N GLN A 352 21.86 -13.58 -8.77
CA GLN A 352 20.93 -13.19 -7.73
C GLN A 352 19.62 -12.64 -8.34
N LEU A 353 18.55 -12.56 -7.56
CA LEU A 353 17.38 -11.80 -7.96
C LEU A 353 17.70 -10.31 -7.81
N GLY A 354 17.81 -9.60 -8.93
CA GLY A 354 17.94 -8.15 -8.94
C GLY A 354 16.58 -7.48 -8.72
N VAL A 355 16.52 -6.50 -7.80
CA VAL A 355 15.30 -5.73 -7.51
C VAL A 355 15.65 -4.25 -7.36
N THR A 356 14.79 -3.38 -7.88
CA THR A 356 14.88 -1.93 -7.64
C THR A 356 13.49 -1.34 -7.45
N SER A 357 13.40 -0.24 -6.71
CA SER A 357 12.16 0.54 -6.59
C SER A 357 12.40 2.01 -6.87
N SER A 358 11.36 2.69 -7.37
CA SER A 358 11.35 4.14 -7.53
C SER A 358 9.93 4.68 -7.67
N SER A 359 9.82 5.93 -8.11
CA SER A 359 8.59 6.61 -8.50
C SER A 359 8.81 7.27 -9.86
N GLY A 360 7.78 7.79 -10.51
CA GLY A 360 7.78 8.29 -11.89
C GLY A 360 9.07 8.97 -12.37
N PRO A 361 9.59 10.02 -11.68
CA PRO A 361 10.84 10.68 -12.11
C PRO A 361 12.04 9.75 -12.14
N GLY A 362 12.18 8.91 -11.10
CA GLY A 362 13.30 7.97 -11.03
C GLY A 362 13.14 6.80 -12.00
N ILE A 363 11.90 6.37 -12.32
CA ILE A 363 11.64 5.38 -13.37
C ILE A 363 12.04 5.95 -14.74
N ALA A 364 11.80 7.22 -14.99
CA ALA A 364 12.25 7.88 -16.22
C ALA A 364 13.79 7.84 -16.36
N LEU A 365 14.52 8.12 -15.27
CA LEU A 365 15.99 8.04 -15.25
C LEU A 365 16.52 6.61 -15.47
N LYS A 366 15.76 5.58 -15.09
CA LYS A 366 16.11 4.16 -15.26
C LYS A 366 15.83 3.63 -16.68
N GLY A 367 15.24 4.42 -17.58
CA GLY A 367 14.74 3.99 -18.89
C GLY A 367 15.76 3.26 -19.74
N GLU A 368 16.99 3.80 -19.88
CA GLU A 368 18.05 3.17 -20.64
C GLU A 368 18.51 1.84 -20.01
N ALA A 369 18.70 1.81 -18.69
CA ALA A 369 19.10 0.60 -18.00
C ALA A 369 18.03 -0.51 -18.07
N MET A 370 16.73 -0.17 -18.15
CA MET A 370 15.67 -1.13 -18.45
C MET A 370 15.86 -1.74 -19.85
N GLY A 371 16.18 -0.92 -20.85
CA GLY A 371 16.53 -1.37 -22.19
C GLY A 371 17.73 -2.33 -22.18
N LEU A 372 18.77 -2.01 -21.41
CA LEU A 372 19.91 -2.90 -21.22
C LEU A 372 19.50 -4.25 -20.61
N ALA A 373 18.66 -4.25 -19.57
CA ALA A 373 18.18 -5.49 -18.93
C ALA A 373 17.38 -6.35 -19.90
N ILE A 374 16.55 -5.75 -20.77
CA ILE A 374 15.83 -6.44 -21.85
C ILE A 374 16.80 -7.03 -22.87
N MET A 375 17.79 -6.24 -23.31
CA MET A 375 18.78 -6.69 -24.30
C MET A 375 19.68 -7.80 -23.78
N THR A 376 20.01 -7.79 -22.50
CA THR A 376 20.84 -8.82 -21.86
C THR A 376 20.02 -10.02 -21.37
N GLU A 377 18.70 -9.92 -21.43
CA GLU A 377 17.75 -10.95 -20.97
C GLU A 377 18.07 -11.40 -19.53
N LEU A 378 18.06 -10.47 -18.61
CA LEU A 378 18.31 -10.69 -17.19
C LEU A 378 17.02 -10.50 -16.38
N PRO A 379 16.72 -11.38 -15.41
CA PRO A 379 15.57 -11.20 -14.52
C PRO A 379 15.78 -10.00 -13.60
N LEU A 380 14.81 -9.12 -13.56
CA LEU A 380 14.84 -7.92 -12.73
C LEU A 380 13.41 -7.56 -12.32
N VAL A 381 13.16 -7.25 -11.05
CA VAL A 381 11.89 -6.70 -10.63
C VAL A 381 12.05 -5.20 -10.38
N ILE A 382 11.18 -4.41 -11.03
CA ILE A 382 11.18 -2.95 -10.94
C ILE A 382 9.85 -2.53 -10.33
N VAL A 383 9.87 -2.05 -9.09
CA VAL A 383 8.66 -1.55 -8.42
C VAL A 383 8.53 -0.06 -8.69
N ASN A 384 7.45 0.34 -9.36
CA ASN A 384 7.07 1.74 -9.53
C ASN A 384 5.93 2.10 -8.59
N SER A 385 6.24 2.82 -7.51
CA SER A 385 5.24 3.43 -6.64
C SER A 385 4.89 4.81 -7.18
N GLN A 386 3.83 4.86 -7.99
CA GLN A 386 3.41 6.06 -8.74
C GLN A 386 2.96 7.19 -7.81
N ARG A 387 3.20 8.40 -8.24
CA ARG A 387 2.77 9.65 -7.57
C ARG A 387 2.40 10.71 -8.60
N GLY A 388 1.76 11.78 -8.16
CA GLY A 388 1.41 12.90 -9.03
C GLY A 388 2.62 13.49 -9.75
N GLY A 389 2.56 13.52 -11.08
CA GLY A 389 3.56 14.06 -11.98
C GLY A 389 3.13 15.39 -12.61
N PRO A 390 3.84 15.89 -13.66
CA PRO A 390 5.15 15.46 -14.15
C PRO A 390 6.33 15.94 -13.29
N SER A 391 7.54 15.41 -13.54
CA SER A 391 8.78 15.71 -12.81
C SER A 391 8.64 15.43 -11.31
N THR A 392 9.08 16.32 -10.43
CA THR A 392 8.87 16.20 -8.98
C THR A 392 7.39 16.16 -8.61
N GLY A 393 6.55 16.91 -9.34
CA GLY A 393 5.10 16.92 -9.26
C GLY A 393 4.56 17.10 -7.85
N LEU A 394 3.73 16.16 -7.43
CA LEU A 394 3.11 16.07 -6.11
C LEU A 394 3.65 14.85 -5.35
N PRO A 395 4.81 14.95 -4.65
CA PRO A 395 5.54 13.79 -4.14
C PRO A 395 4.74 12.90 -3.17
N THR A 396 3.76 13.46 -2.48
CA THR A 396 2.96 12.79 -1.45
C THR A 396 1.54 12.44 -1.91
N LYS A 397 1.19 12.74 -3.16
CA LYS A 397 -0.16 12.53 -3.70
C LYS A 397 -0.17 11.39 -4.70
N THR A 398 -1.26 10.63 -4.70
CA THR A 398 -1.41 9.43 -5.51
C THR A 398 -1.92 9.76 -6.91
N GLU A 399 -1.35 9.09 -7.91
CA GLU A 399 -1.83 9.05 -9.30
C GLU A 399 -1.47 7.70 -9.94
N GLN A 400 -2.04 7.41 -11.11
CA GLN A 400 -1.75 6.24 -11.95
C GLN A 400 -1.20 6.68 -13.32
N SER A 401 -0.37 7.75 -13.33
CA SER A 401 0.02 8.46 -14.56
C SER A 401 1.23 7.90 -15.28
N ASP A 402 1.86 6.82 -14.77
CA ASP A 402 3.06 6.23 -15.34
C ASP A 402 2.80 4.99 -16.22
N LEU A 403 1.54 4.67 -16.56
CA LEU A 403 1.22 3.46 -17.31
C LEU A 403 1.82 3.46 -18.71
N TYR A 404 1.74 4.59 -19.44
CA TYR A 404 2.41 4.71 -20.76
C TYR A 404 3.93 4.57 -20.64
N GLN A 405 4.52 5.14 -19.58
CA GLN A 405 5.95 4.96 -19.31
C GLN A 405 6.29 3.50 -19.06
N ALA A 406 5.45 2.77 -18.32
CA ALA A 406 5.64 1.36 -18.01
C ALA A 406 5.54 0.48 -19.26
N VAL A 407 4.60 0.75 -20.15
CA VAL A 407 4.37 -0.08 -21.35
C VAL A 407 5.25 0.37 -22.53
N TYR A 408 5.33 1.67 -22.80
CA TYR A 408 5.95 2.21 -24.02
C TYR A 408 7.16 3.13 -23.78
N GLY A 409 7.43 3.55 -22.55
CA GLY A 409 8.36 4.66 -22.23
C GLY A 409 9.85 4.30 -22.26
N ARG A 410 10.31 3.52 -23.21
CA ARG A 410 11.72 3.19 -23.43
C ARG A 410 12.12 3.51 -24.88
N ASN A 411 13.43 3.68 -25.10
CA ASN A 411 13.93 3.81 -26.48
C ASN A 411 13.89 2.46 -27.20
N GLY A 412 13.55 2.46 -28.48
CA GLY A 412 13.41 1.26 -29.33
C GLY A 412 12.19 0.40 -28.93
N ASP A 413 12.01 -0.72 -29.65
CA ASP A 413 10.97 -1.70 -29.38
C ASP A 413 11.45 -2.63 -28.24
N ALA A 414 11.20 -2.20 -27.01
CA ALA A 414 11.68 -2.84 -25.78
C ALA A 414 10.51 -3.21 -24.86
N PRO A 415 9.71 -4.24 -25.23
CA PRO A 415 8.56 -4.66 -24.43
C PRO A 415 8.99 -5.29 -23.11
N MET A 416 8.17 -5.14 -22.08
CA MET A 416 8.41 -5.67 -20.74
C MET A 416 7.07 -6.02 -20.09
N PRO A 417 6.96 -7.14 -19.36
CA PRO A 417 5.75 -7.43 -18.58
C PRO A 417 5.47 -6.35 -17.54
N VAL A 418 4.20 -5.98 -17.44
CA VAL A 418 3.70 -4.96 -16.49
C VAL A 418 2.52 -5.54 -15.72
N ILE A 419 2.62 -5.57 -14.40
CA ILE A 419 1.55 -5.99 -13.51
C ILE A 419 1.23 -4.88 -12.51
N ALA A 420 -0.02 -4.82 -12.02
CA ALA A 420 -0.47 -3.79 -11.10
C ALA A 420 -1.15 -4.40 -9.87
N ALA A 421 -0.73 -3.98 -8.68
CA ALA A 421 -1.38 -4.36 -7.43
C ALA A 421 -2.63 -3.51 -7.21
N ARG A 422 -3.68 -4.13 -6.64
CA ARG A 422 -5.00 -3.51 -6.42
C ARG A 422 -5.26 -3.04 -5.00
N SER A 423 -4.51 -3.55 -4.03
CA SER A 423 -4.63 -3.19 -2.61
C SER A 423 -3.33 -3.46 -1.86
N PRO A 424 -3.17 -2.99 -0.60
CA PRO A 424 -2.01 -3.30 0.22
C PRO A 424 -1.74 -4.80 0.38
N VAL A 425 -2.77 -5.60 0.63
CA VAL A 425 -2.62 -7.07 0.77
C VAL A 425 -2.22 -7.71 -0.55
N ASP A 426 -2.85 -7.34 -1.65
CA ASP A 426 -2.59 -7.86 -2.99
C ASP A 426 -1.15 -7.63 -3.48
N CYS A 427 -0.47 -6.66 -2.89
CA CYS A 427 0.95 -6.37 -3.18
C CYS A 427 1.87 -7.57 -2.93
N PHE A 428 1.54 -8.46 -1.97
CA PHE A 428 2.32 -9.66 -1.70
C PHE A 428 2.31 -10.61 -2.90
N ASP A 429 1.11 -10.98 -3.35
CA ASP A 429 0.93 -11.90 -4.46
C ASP A 429 1.49 -11.32 -5.78
N CYS A 430 1.25 -10.02 -6.01
CA CYS A 430 1.82 -9.34 -7.18
C CYS A 430 3.36 -9.33 -7.17
N ALA A 431 3.99 -9.21 -6.00
CA ALA A 431 5.44 -9.25 -5.90
C ALA A 431 6.00 -10.67 -6.12
N VAL A 432 5.35 -11.71 -5.59
CA VAL A 432 5.69 -13.12 -5.88
C VAL A 432 5.54 -13.40 -7.38
N GLU A 433 4.44 -12.95 -7.98
CA GLU A 433 4.17 -13.12 -9.42
C GLU A 433 5.19 -12.38 -10.29
N ALA A 434 5.59 -11.15 -9.91
CA ALA A 434 6.64 -10.42 -10.63
C ALA A 434 7.97 -11.18 -10.63
N VAL A 435 8.35 -11.77 -9.49
CA VAL A 435 9.56 -12.58 -9.38
C VAL A 435 9.45 -13.83 -10.26
N ARG A 436 8.31 -14.54 -10.20
CA ARG A 436 8.07 -15.74 -11.03
C ARG A 436 8.22 -15.42 -12.51
N ILE A 437 7.54 -14.42 -13.01
CA ILE A 437 7.62 -14.02 -14.43
C ILE A 437 9.07 -13.63 -14.78
N ALA A 438 9.74 -12.85 -13.94
CA ALA A 438 11.11 -12.41 -14.23
C ALA A 438 12.08 -13.58 -14.43
N VAL A 439 12.04 -14.58 -13.54
CA VAL A 439 12.99 -15.72 -13.59
C VAL A 439 12.57 -16.78 -14.60
N GLU A 440 11.26 -17.00 -14.81
CA GLU A 440 10.78 -17.97 -15.80
C GLU A 440 11.01 -17.53 -17.24
N TYR A 441 11.00 -16.23 -17.50
CA TYR A 441 11.18 -15.68 -18.85
C TYR A 441 12.54 -14.99 -19.05
N MET A 442 13.37 -14.88 -18.01
CA MET A 442 14.63 -14.14 -18.05
C MET A 442 14.44 -12.73 -18.64
N THR A 443 13.61 -11.93 -18.00
CA THR A 443 13.22 -10.59 -18.46
C THR A 443 12.97 -9.67 -17.27
N PRO A 444 13.19 -8.35 -17.38
CA PRO A 444 12.69 -7.43 -16.38
C PRO A 444 11.16 -7.42 -16.34
N VAL A 445 10.58 -7.18 -15.15
CA VAL A 445 9.14 -7.06 -14.91
C VAL A 445 8.89 -5.78 -14.14
N MET A 446 7.91 -4.98 -14.56
CA MET A 446 7.47 -3.81 -13.79
C MET A 446 6.24 -4.12 -12.96
N LEU A 447 6.33 -3.90 -11.65
CA LEU A 447 5.23 -3.94 -10.70
C LEU A 447 4.78 -2.51 -10.40
N LEU A 448 3.56 -2.18 -10.82
CA LEU A 448 2.93 -0.88 -10.55
C LEU A 448 2.17 -0.91 -9.24
N THR A 449 2.41 0.08 -8.42
CA THR A 449 1.61 0.49 -7.28
C THR A 449 1.52 2.01 -7.28
N ASP A 450 0.84 2.62 -6.31
CA ASP A 450 0.77 4.07 -6.18
C ASP A 450 0.90 4.53 -4.74
N GLY A 451 0.91 5.84 -4.52
CA GLY A 451 1.08 6.44 -3.20
C GLY A 451 -0.01 6.05 -2.20
N TYR A 452 -1.24 5.77 -2.66
CA TYR A 452 -2.31 5.27 -1.80
C TYR A 452 -2.00 3.84 -1.34
N ILE A 453 -1.85 2.89 -2.27
CA ILE A 453 -1.58 1.49 -1.95
C ILE A 453 -0.31 1.35 -1.11
N ALA A 454 0.77 2.05 -1.45
CA ALA A 454 2.05 1.93 -0.76
C ALA A 454 1.97 2.26 0.74
N ASN A 455 1.12 3.23 1.12
CA ASN A 455 1.01 3.73 2.49
C ASN A 455 -0.25 3.28 3.23
N ALA A 456 -1.32 2.93 2.53
CA ALA A 456 -2.56 2.41 3.12
C ALA A 456 -2.29 1.07 3.82
N ALA A 457 -3.10 0.77 4.84
CA ALA A 457 -3.02 -0.49 5.59
C ALA A 457 -4.36 -1.21 5.58
N GLU A 458 -4.29 -2.54 5.57
CA GLU A 458 -5.40 -3.48 5.65
C GLU A 458 -5.07 -4.63 6.62
N PRO A 459 -6.08 -5.36 7.15
CA PRO A 459 -5.86 -6.65 7.80
C PRO A 459 -5.40 -7.68 6.77
N TRP A 460 -4.32 -8.35 7.07
CA TRP A 460 -3.75 -9.38 6.19
C TRP A 460 -3.70 -10.72 6.92
N LEU A 461 -4.41 -11.71 6.39
CA LEU A 461 -4.22 -13.10 6.75
C LEU A 461 -2.87 -13.55 6.20
N VAL A 462 -1.92 -13.81 7.10
CA VAL A 462 -0.57 -14.21 6.70
C VAL A 462 -0.64 -15.57 6.00
N PRO A 463 -0.25 -15.65 4.71
CA PRO A 463 -0.34 -16.90 3.96
C PRO A 463 0.68 -17.93 4.43
N ASP A 464 0.37 -19.20 4.26
CA ASP A 464 1.37 -20.27 4.36
C ASP A 464 2.14 -20.35 3.04
N LEU A 465 3.45 -20.22 3.12
CA LEU A 465 4.30 -20.27 1.93
C LEU A 465 4.35 -21.67 1.31
N GLU A 466 4.02 -22.70 2.09
CA GLU A 466 3.93 -24.09 1.58
C GLU A 466 2.77 -24.28 0.59
N GLU A 467 1.76 -23.38 0.61
CA GLU A 467 0.67 -23.37 -0.37
C GLU A 467 1.06 -22.77 -1.73
N TYR A 468 2.21 -22.08 -1.80
CA TYR A 468 2.72 -21.54 -3.06
C TYR A 468 3.54 -22.57 -3.82
N THR A 469 3.28 -22.69 -5.12
CA THR A 469 4.07 -23.57 -6.00
C THR A 469 5.49 -23.01 -6.16
N PRO A 470 6.56 -23.74 -5.76
CA PRO A 470 7.92 -23.31 -6.00
C PRO A 470 8.24 -23.24 -7.50
N PHE A 471 9.08 -22.26 -7.86
CA PHE A 471 9.60 -22.10 -9.22
C PHE A 471 11.14 -21.96 -9.20
N PRO A 472 11.86 -23.01 -8.77
CA PRO A 472 13.30 -22.95 -8.54
C PRO A 472 14.05 -22.65 -9.85
N VAL A 473 15.05 -21.79 -9.74
CA VAL A 473 15.93 -21.46 -10.85
C VAL A 473 17.04 -22.49 -10.95
N GLU A 474 17.21 -23.04 -12.15
CA GLU A 474 18.32 -23.88 -12.50
C GLU A 474 19.36 -23.08 -13.30
N PHE A 475 20.59 -23.05 -12.79
CA PHE A 475 21.73 -22.47 -13.52
C PHE A 475 22.36 -23.51 -14.41
N LEU A 476 22.80 -23.10 -15.61
CA LEU A 476 23.62 -23.96 -16.43
C LEU A 476 25.03 -24.04 -15.82
N GLU A 477 25.48 -25.23 -15.43
CA GLU A 477 26.73 -25.46 -14.70
C GLU A 477 27.80 -26.20 -15.53
N SER A 478 27.44 -26.75 -16.69
CA SER A 478 28.34 -27.46 -17.57
C SER A 478 28.03 -27.20 -19.05
N VAL A 479 29.01 -27.41 -19.91
CA VAL A 479 28.82 -27.26 -21.36
C VAL A 479 27.88 -28.36 -21.87
N PRO A 480 26.76 -28.01 -22.56
CA PRO A 480 25.89 -28.98 -23.22
C PRO A 480 26.60 -29.82 -24.26
N GLU A 481 26.09 -31.02 -24.57
CA GLU A 481 26.70 -31.94 -25.56
C GLU A 481 26.82 -31.33 -26.98
N ASP A 482 25.84 -30.47 -27.34
CA ASP A 482 25.80 -29.76 -28.63
C ASP A 482 26.54 -28.40 -28.60
N GLY A 483 27.27 -28.12 -27.53
CA GLY A 483 28.02 -26.91 -27.33
C GLY A 483 27.20 -25.79 -26.61
N PHE A 484 27.90 -24.78 -26.11
CA PHE A 484 27.29 -23.69 -25.37
C PHE A 484 26.94 -22.52 -26.30
N LYS A 485 25.65 -22.16 -26.29
CA LYS A 485 25.15 -20.96 -26.94
C LYS A 485 24.41 -20.12 -25.87
N PRO A 486 24.91 -18.94 -25.49
CA PRO A 486 24.40 -18.17 -24.38
C PRO A 486 22.98 -17.67 -24.57
N TYR A 487 22.44 -17.64 -25.79
CA TYR A 487 21.09 -17.23 -26.14
C TYR A 487 20.29 -18.37 -26.81
N SER A 488 20.68 -19.63 -26.61
CA SER A 488 19.83 -20.78 -26.97
C SER A 488 18.60 -20.81 -26.08
N ARG A 489 17.47 -20.37 -26.63
CA ARG A 489 16.24 -20.19 -25.88
C ARG A 489 15.36 -21.41 -25.90
N ASP A 490 14.67 -21.69 -24.79
CA ASP A 490 13.66 -22.75 -24.70
C ASP A 490 12.31 -22.33 -25.34
N HIS A 491 11.26 -23.11 -25.10
CA HIS A 491 9.91 -22.85 -25.61
C HIS A 491 9.26 -21.56 -25.03
N LYS A 492 9.71 -21.11 -23.85
CA LYS A 492 9.31 -19.81 -23.26
C LYS A 492 10.17 -18.64 -23.76
N LEU A 493 11.07 -18.91 -24.67
CA LEU A 493 12.12 -17.99 -25.12
C LEU A 493 13.05 -17.53 -23.99
N LYS A 494 13.21 -18.37 -22.95
CA LYS A 494 14.14 -18.18 -21.85
C LYS A 494 15.54 -18.64 -22.30
N ARG A 495 16.56 -17.78 -22.11
CA ARG A 495 17.94 -18.15 -22.31
C ARG A 495 18.51 -18.89 -21.09
N PRO A 496 19.60 -19.73 -21.26
CA PRO A 496 20.30 -20.28 -20.11
C PRO A 496 20.83 -19.19 -19.17
N TRP A 497 20.65 -19.37 -17.87
CA TRP A 497 21.25 -18.48 -16.86
C TRP A 497 22.56 -19.12 -16.37
N VAL A 498 23.67 -18.43 -16.61
CA VAL A 498 25.02 -18.88 -16.26
C VAL A 498 25.64 -17.89 -15.29
N LYS A 499 26.20 -18.40 -14.20
CA LYS A 499 26.97 -17.56 -13.27
C LYS A 499 28.34 -17.23 -13.86
N PRO A 500 28.80 -15.97 -13.76
CA PRO A 500 30.16 -15.61 -14.19
C PRO A 500 31.20 -16.48 -13.52
N GLY A 501 32.18 -16.94 -14.31
CA GLY A 501 33.27 -17.82 -13.84
C GLY A 501 32.97 -19.33 -13.94
N THR A 502 31.80 -19.77 -14.41
CA THR A 502 31.52 -21.19 -14.66
C THR A 502 32.44 -21.69 -15.78
N PRO A 503 33.25 -22.77 -15.55
CA PRO A 503 34.20 -23.27 -16.53
C PRO A 503 33.55 -23.70 -17.85
N GLY A 504 34.11 -23.27 -18.98
CA GLY A 504 33.62 -23.61 -20.32
C GLY A 504 32.39 -22.81 -20.77
N LEU A 505 31.78 -21.99 -19.89
CA LEU A 505 30.58 -21.20 -20.20
C LEU A 505 30.85 -19.69 -20.27
N LEU A 506 32.10 -19.32 -20.58
CA LEU A 506 32.45 -17.90 -20.76
C LEU A 506 31.69 -17.32 -21.93
N HIS A 507 31.02 -16.19 -21.72
CA HIS A 507 30.26 -15.50 -22.76
C HIS A 507 30.18 -14.02 -22.48
N ARG A 508 29.85 -13.26 -23.51
CA ARG A 508 29.60 -11.83 -23.43
C ARG A 508 28.10 -11.57 -23.41
N ILE A 509 27.70 -10.65 -22.59
CA ILE A 509 26.38 -9.98 -22.64
C ILE A 509 26.57 -8.48 -22.83
N GLY A 510 25.60 -7.83 -23.44
CA GLY A 510 25.66 -6.37 -23.66
C GLY A 510 24.44 -5.84 -24.40
N GLY A 511 24.33 -4.51 -24.47
CA GLY A 511 23.24 -3.80 -25.13
C GLY A 511 23.36 -3.71 -26.65
N ILE A 512 24.52 -4.07 -27.23
CA ILE A 512 24.71 -4.07 -28.69
C ILE A 512 23.92 -5.22 -29.30
N GLU A 513 23.38 -5.01 -30.52
CA GLU A 513 22.65 -6.04 -31.26
C GLU A 513 23.52 -7.25 -31.58
N LYS A 514 22.96 -8.42 -31.47
CA LYS A 514 23.68 -9.70 -31.48
C LYS A 514 22.91 -10.79 -32.22
N GLU A 515 23.61 -11.80 -32.60
CA GLU A 515 23.03 -13.02 -33.21
C GLU A 515 22.06 -13.69 -32.24
N VAL A 516 21.07 -14.33 -32.83
CA VAL A 516 19.97 -14.99 -32.12
C VAL A 516 20.44 -15.95 -31.02
N ASP A 517 21.50 -16.77 -31.32
CA ASP A 517 21.93 -17.85 -30.42
C ASP A 517 23.27 -17.57 -29.73
N THR A 518 24.25 -17.07 -30.51
CA THR A 518 25.65 -17.01 -30.07
C THR A 518 25.97 -15.78 -29.23
N GLY A 519 25.18 -14.73 -29.36
CA GLY A 519 25.48 -13.45 -28.72
C GLY A 519 26.64 -12.69 -29.38
N HIS A 520 27.14 -13.12 -30.52
CA HIS A 520 28.13 -12.37 -31.31
C HIS A 520 27.48 -11.13 -31.92
N ILE A 521 28.25 -10.04 -32.03
CA ILE A 521 27.74 -8.79 -32.60
C ILE A 521 27.33 -9.03 -34.04
N ASN A 522 26.12 -8.65 -34.42
CA ASN A 522 25.58 -8.76 -35.75
C ASN A 522 24.62 -7.60 -36.07
N TYR A 523 25.00 -6.80 -37.08
CA TYR A 523 24.25 -5.64 -37.51
C TYR A 523 23.42 -5.89 -38.79
N ALA A 524 23.31 -7.13 -39.22
CA ALA A 524 22.52 -7.48 -40.42
C ALA A 524 21.02 -7.11 -40.15
N PRO A 525 20.37 -6.47 -41.16
CA PRO A 525 18.95 -6.06 -40.98
C PRO A 525 18.01 -7.23 -40.63
N ALA A 526 18.20 -8.38 -41.25
CA ALA A 526 17.39 -9.56 -40.96
C ALA A 526 17.57 -10.07 -39.51
N ASN A 527 18.80 -9.98 -38.96
CA ASN A 527 19.08 -10.38 -37.59
C ASN A 527 18.41 -9.40 -36.61
N HIS A 528 18.46 -8.10 -36.89
CA HIS A 528 17.80 -7.10 -36.04
C HIS A 528 16.28 -7.32 -36.02
N GLN A 529 15.66 -7.61 -37.15
CA GLN A 529 14.24 -7.96 -37.23
C GLN A 529 13.95 -9.20 -36.35
N ALA A 530 14.72 -10.27 -36.55
CA ALA A 530 14.54 -11.51 -35.78
C ALA A 530 14.67 -11.30 -34.25
N MET A 531 15.64 -10.50 -33.82
CA MET A 531 15.82 -10.20 -32.40
C MET A 531 14.68 -9.33 -31.83
N THR A 532 14.10 -8.43 -32.62
CA THR A 532 12.93 -7.64 -32.26
C THR A 532 11.70 -8.54 -32.11
N ASP A 533 11.48 -9.45 -33.05
CA ASP A 533 10.38 -10.42 -33.02
C ASP A 533 10.50 -11.35 -31.80
N ILE A 534 11.70 -11.83 -31.47
CA ILE A 534 11.96 -12.67 -30.29
C ILE A 534 11.65 -11.91 -28.99
N ARG A 535 12.07 -10.65 -28.86
CA ARG A 535 11.76 -9.83 -27.68
C ARG A 535 10.25 -9.67 -27.49
N SER A 536 9.53 -9.38 -28.57
CA SER A 536 8.07 -9.26 -28.55
C SER A 536 7.39 -10.58 -28.21
N ALA A 537 7.79 -11.66 -28.87
CA ALA A 537 7.25 -12.99 -28.61
C ALA A 537 7.49 -13.47 -27.18
N LYS A 538 8.69 -13.23 -26.61
CA LYS A 538 8.99 -13.56 -25.21
C LYS A 538 8.00 -12.92 -24.25
N VAL A 539 7.70 -11.64 -24.39
CA VAL A 539 6.75 -10.94 -23.52
C VAL A 539 5.33 -11.45 -23.77
N ASN A 540 4.93 -11.63 -25.03
CA ASN A 540 3.60 -12.16 -25.37
C ASN A 540 3.38 -13.58 -24.82
N ASN A 541 4.41 -14.42 -24.79
CA ASN A 541 4.32 -15.78 -24.24
C ASN A 541 4.05 -15.80 -22.72
N VAL A 542 4.25 -14.70 -22.00
CA VAL A 542 3.83 -14.60 -20.60
C VAL A 542 2.33 -14.83 -20.45
N ALA A 543 1.53 -14.44 -21.45
CA ALA A 543 0.08 -14.71 -21.47
C ALA A 543 -0.29 -16.20 -21.40
N ASP A 544 0.65 -17.13 -21.71
CA ASP A 544 0.44 -18.57 -21.59
C ASP A 544 0.54 -19.08 -20.13
N SER A 545 1.14 -18.29 -19.25
CA SER A 545 1.44 -18.66 -17.86
C SER A 545 0.71 -17.80 -16.81
N ILE A 546 -0.20 -16.93 -17.25
CA ILE A 546 -1.05 -16.13 -16.37
C ILE A 546 -2.50 -16.59 -16.49
N PRO A 547 -3.31 -16.41 -15.43
CA PRO A 547 -4.72 -16.83 -15.46
C PRO A 547 -5.54 -15.97 -16.43
N ASP A 548 -6.66 -16.52 -16.88
CA ASP A 548 -7.68 -15.80 -17.62
C ASP A 548 -8.25 -14.64 -16.77
N GLN A 549 -8.62 -13.54 -17.44
CA GLN A 549 -9.32 -12.44 -16.80
C GLN A 549 -10.71 -12.86 -16.35
N ILE A 550 -11.03 -12.56 -15.11
CA ILE A 550 -12.35 -12.83 -14.52
C ILE A 550 -13.19 -11.56 -14.39
N VAL A 551 -14.49 -11.74 -14.24
CA VAL A 551 -15.41 -10.71 -13.78
C VAL A 551 -15.47 -10.80 -12.26
N GLU A 552 -15.04 -9.75 -11.56
CA GLU A 552 -14.99 -9.68 -10.09
C GLU A 552 -16.39 -9.65 -9.48
N GLN A 553 -17.31 -8.93 -10.12
CA GLN A 553 -18.71 -8.81 -9.73
C GLN A 553 -19.59 -8.66 -10.97
N GLY A 554 -20.78 -9.24 -10.93
CA GLY A 554 -21.69 -9.27 -12.09
C GLY A 554 -21.45 -10.47 -12.97
N ALA A 555 -21.70 -10.34 -14.26
CA ALA A 555 -21.52 -11.40 -15.25
C ALA A 555 -20.93 -10.84 -16.55
N ALA A 556 -20.27 -11.67 -17.31
CA ALA A 556 -19.94 -11.37 -18.70
C ALA A 556 -21.25 -11.11 -19.48
N GLY A 557 -21.23 -10.14 -20.39
CA GLY A 557 -22.41 -9.73 -21.15
C GLY A 557 -23.36 -8.78 -20.41
N ALA A 558 -22.98 -8.24 -19.24
CA ALA A 558 -23.71 -7.16 -18.59
C ALA A 558 -23.77 -5.91 -19.50
N LYS A 559 -24.82 -5.07 -19.34
CA LYS A 559 -25.00 -3.85 -20.13
C LYS A 559 -23.85 -2.86 -19.98
N LEU A 560 -23.21 -2.84 -18.81
CA LEU A 560 -22.09 -1.95 -18.51
C LEU A 560 -20.99 -2.71 -17.80
N ALA A 561 -19.75 -2.60 -18.28
CA ALA A 561 -18.55 -2.98 -17.54
C ALA A 561 -17.82 -1.74 -16.99
N VAL A 562 -17.47 -1.78 -15.72
CA VAL A 562 -16.52 -0.86 -15.10
C VAL A 562 -15.17 -1.57 -15.04
N VAL A 563 -14.24 -1.14 -15.88
CA VAL A 563 -12.91 -1.76 -16.02
C VAL A 563 -11.89 -0.91 -15.28
N GLY A 564 -11.30 -1.48 -14.23
CA GLY A 564 -10.31 -0.78 -13.41
C GLY A 564 -8.96 -1.49 -13.35
N TRP A 565 -7.98 -0.82 -12.75
CA TRP A 565 -6.67 -1.35 -12.41
C TRP A 565 -6.10 -0.60 -11.20
N GLY A 566 -5.11 -1.21 -10.53
CA GLY A 566 -4.46 -0.54 -9.40
C GLY A 566 -5.45 -0.15 -8.29
N SER A 567 -5.22 0.97 -7.65
CA SER A 567 -6.00 1.44 -6.48
C SER A 567 -7.44 1.86 -6.77
N THR A 568 -7.90 1.83 -8.01
CA THR A 568 -9.33 2.02 -8.32
C THR A 568 -10.20 0.82 -7.92
N TYR A 569 -9.60 -0.31 -7.49
CA TYR A 569 -10.31 -1.54 -7.14
C TYR A 569 -11.39 -1.34 -6.09
N GLY A 570 -11.04 -0.80 -4.92
CA GLY A 570 -11.95 -0.65 -3.79
C GLY A 570 -13.18 0.21 -4.13
N PRO A 571 -12.99 1.46 -4.63
CA PRO A 571 -14.10 2.32 -5.04
C PRO A 571 -15.02 1.68 -6.09
N ILE A 572 -14.44 1.03 -7.11
CA ILE A 572 -15.24 0.34 -8.15
C ILE A 572 -16.02 -0.82 -7.54
N LYS A 573 -15.37 -1.67 -6.74
CA LYS A 573 -15.99 -2.83 -6.10
C LYS A 573 -17.20 -2.43 -5.25
N GLN A 574 -17.06 -1.37 -4.44
CA GLN A 574 -18.15 -0.88 -3.59
C GLN A 574 -19.28 -0.26 -4.41
N ALA A 575 -18.97 0.59 -5.39
CA ALA A 575 -19.96 1.24 -6.23
C ALA A 575 -20.78 0.22 -7.06
N VAL A 576 -20.10 -0.75 -7.69
CA VAL A 576 -20.75 -1.81 -8.45
C VAL A 576 -21.64 -2.66 -7.53
N ARG A 577 -21.17 -3.02 -6.33
CA ARG A 577 -21.97 -3.77 -5.34
C ARG A 577 -23.27 -3.04 -4.99
N ARG A 578 -23.18 -1.71 -4.71
CA ARG A 578 -24.36 -0.88 -4.39
C ARG A 578 -25.32 -0.77 -5.57
N LYS A 579 -24.81 -0.47 -6.76
CA LYS A 579 -25.63 -0.34 -7.97
C LYS A 579 -26.33 -1.66 -8.35
N ARG A 580 -25.64 -2.77 -8.18
CA ARG A 580 -26.28 -4.09 -8.37
C ARG A 580 -27.39 -4.37 -7.35
N ALA A 581 -27.22 -3.95 -6.10
CA ALA A 581 -28.27 -4.05 -5.08
C ALA A 581 -29.51 -3.19 -5.44
N GLU A 582 -29.32 -2.09 -6.20
CA GLU A 582 -30.40 -1.27 -6.78
C GLU A 582 -31.01 -1.90 -8.06
N GLY A 583 -30.53 -3.06 -8.51
CA GLY A 583 -31.02 -3.76 -9.72
C GLY A 583 -30.33 -3.34 -11.02
N VAL A 584 -29.26 -2.56 -10.97
CA VAL A 584 -28.49 -2.13 -12.15
C VAL A 584 -27.67 -3.30 -12.70
N ASP A 585 -27.77 -3.56 -14.02
CA ASP A 585 -26.98 -4.57 -14.72
C ASP A 585 -25.59 -4.02 -15.07
N VAL A 586 -24.66 -4.14 -14.11
CA VAL A 586 -23.29 -3.65 -14.20
C VAL A 586 -22.31 -4.73 -13.70
N ALA A 587 -21.16 -4.82 -14.37
CA ALA A 587 -20.06 -5.73 -14.02
C ALA A 587 -18.81 -4.96 -13.64
N HIS A 588 -17.98 -5.56 -12.76
CA HIS A 588 -16.64 -5.09 -12.43
C HIS A 588 -15.61 -6.04 -13.03
N VAL A 589 -14.69 -5.49 -13.83
CA VAL A 589 -13.50 -6.18 -14.35
C VAL A 589 -12.28 -5.44 -13.84
N HIS A 590 -11.37 -6.15 -13.16
CA HIS A 590 -10.15 -5.51 -12.62
C HIS A 590 -8.90 -6.16 -13.20
N ILE A 591 -8.07 -5.37 -13.87
CA ILE A 591 -6.91 -5.85 -14.63
C ILE A 591 -5.66 -5.81 -13.75
N ARG A 592 -5.09 -6.98 -13.46
CA ARG A 592 -3.79 -7.14 -12.80
C ARG A 592 -2.65 -7.16 -13.83
N HIS A 593 -2.78 -8.01 -14.84
CA HIS A 593 -1.78 -8.17 -15.90
C HIS A 593 -2.06 -7.16 -17.01
N ILE A 594 -1.33 -6.04 -16.94
CA ILE A 594 -1.52 -4.93 -17.88
C ILE A 594 -0.84 -5.22 -19.22
N TRP A 595 0.33 -5.86 -19.18
CA TRP A 595 1.11 -6.21 -20.37
C TRP A 595 1.97 -7.46 -20.14
N PRO A 596 1.80 -8.55 -20.93
CA PRO A 596 0.66 -8.75 -21.83
C PRO A 596 -0.63 -8.94 -21.01
N MET A 597 -1.77 -8.69 -21.62
CA MET A 597 -3.07 -8.99 -21.03
C MET A 597 -3.40 -10.49 -21.20
N PRO A 598 -4.30 -11.05 -20.34
CA PRO A 598 -4.79 -12.42 -20.48
C PRO A 598 -5.41 -12.69 -21.84
N LYS A 599 -5.30 -13.93 -22.34
CA LYS A 599 -5.72 -14.31 -23.68
C LYS A 599 -7.21 -14.11 -23.97
N ASN A 600 -8.06 -14.30 -22.95
CA ASN A 600 -9.51 -14.15 -23.06
C ASN A 600 -9.98 -12.69 -23.01
N MET A 601 -9.11 -11.71 -22.84
CA MET A 601 -9.47 -10.31 -22.63
C MET A 601 -10.29 -9.73 -23.80
N ALA A 602 -9.93 -10.07 -25.03
CA ALA A 602 -10.63 -9.58 -26.23
C ALA A 602 -12.10 -10.06 -26.26
N GLU A 603 -12.34 -11.33 -25.96
CA GLU A 603 -13.67 -11.91 -25.92
C GLU A 603 -14.49 -11.33 -24.76
N LEU A 604 -13.88 -11.26 -23.58
CA LEU A 604 -14.53 -10.72 -22.40
C LEU A 604 -14.96 -9.26 -22.62
N LEU A 605 -14.08 -8.38 -23.09
CA LEU A 605 -14.41 -6.97 -23.28
C LEU A 605 -15.50 -6.77 -24.35
N LYS A 606 -15.47 -7.57 -25.42
CA LYS A 606 -16.49 -7.50 -26.50
C LYS A 606 -17.87 -8.06 -26.09
N SER A 607 -17.96 -8.75 -24.96
CA SER A 607 -19.24 -9.25 -24.45
C SER A 607 -20.11 -8.16 -23.81
N PHE A 608 -19.53 -7.01 -23.43
CA PHE A 608 -20.26 -5.90 -22.79
C PHE A 608 -20.78 -4.89 -23.81
N ASP A 609 -21.98 -4.34 -23.57
CA ASP A 609 -22.56 -3.32 -24.44
C ASP A 609 -21.83 -1.98 -24.32
N LYS A 610 -21.42 -1.64 -23.09
CA LYS A 610 -20.68 -0.41 -22.75
C LYS A 610 -19.52 -0.70 -21.81
N ILE A 611 -18.46 0.09 -21.94
CA ILE A 611 -17.27 -0.01 -21.08
C ILE A 611 -16.89 1.39 -20.61
N ILE A 612 -16.77 1.57 -19.30
CA ILE A 612 -16.15 2.76 -18.69
C ILE A 612 -14.88 2.38 -17.95
N VAL A 613 -13.89 3.27 -17.97
CA VAL A 613 -12.55 3.01 -17.39
C VAL A 613 -12.19 4.13 -16.42
N PRO A 614 -12.43 3.95 -15.12
CA PRO A 614 -11.97 4.87 -14.09
C PRO A 614 -10.45 4.79 -13.91
N GLU A 615 -9.76 5.93 -14.08
CA GLU A 615 -8.31 6.03 -13.96
C GLU A 615 -7.89 7.34 -13.30
N MET A 616 -6.87 7.27 -12.44
CA MET A 616 -6.24 8.47 -11.86
C MET A 616 -5.16 9.03 -12.81
N ASN A 617 -5.53 9.17 -14.08
CA ASN A 617 -4.74 9.74 -15.16
C ASN A 617 -5.68 10.23 -16.29
N THR A 618 -5.15 10.60 -17.45
CA THR A 618 -5.91 11.13 -18.59
C THR A 618 -6.45 10.06 -19.55
N GLY A 619 -6.62 8.80 -19.08
CA GLY A 619 -7.19 7.70 -19.87
C GLY A 619 -6.15 6.82 -20.56
N GLN A 620 -5.09 6.45 -19.86
CA GLN A 620 -3.98 5.68 -20.43
C GLN A 620 -4.38 4.21 -20.66
N LEU A 621 -4.99 3.53 -19.69
CA LEU A 621 -5.50 2.17 -19.90
C LEU A 621 -6.62 2.16 -20.93
N LYS A 622 -7.57 3.12 -20.84
CA LYS A 622 -8.64 3.27 -21.83
C LYS A 622 -8.07 3.27 -23.27
N THR A 623 -6.98 3.99 -23.51
CA THR A 623 -6.35 4.05 -24.82
C THR A 623 -5.72 2.72 -25.23
N ILE A 624 -5.03 2.04 -24.30
CA ILE A 624 -4.46 0.70 -24.55
C ILE A 624 -5.55 -0.31 -24.90
N LEU A 625 -6.68 -0.32 -24.16
CA LEU A 625 -7.79 -1.23 -24.45
C LEU A 625 -8.42 -0.98 -25.83
N ARG A 626 -8.58 0.30 -26.21
CA ARG A 626 -9.09 0.67 -27.54
C ARG A 626 -8.16 0.23 -28.66
N ASP A 627 -6.85 0.42 -28.49
CA ASP A 627 -5.84 0.03 -29.47
C ASP A 627 -5.76 -1.51 -29.61
N GLN A 628 -5.64 -2.21 -28.50
CA GLN A 628 -5.39 -3.67 -28.51
C GLN A 628 -6.63 -4.49 -28.92
N PHE A 629 -7.83 -4.04 -28.56
CA PHE A 629 -9.05 -4.86 -28.71
C PHE A 629 -10.13 -4.25 -29.59
N LEU A 630 -9.94 -3.02 -30.08
CA LEU A 630 -10.90 -2.26 -30.87
C LEU A 630 -12.29 -2.17 -30.20
N VAL A 631 -12.31 -1.95 -28.88
CA VAL A 631 -13.51 -1.75 -28.07
C VAL A 631 -13.73 -0.26 -27.82
N ASP A 632 -15.00 0.18 -27.70
CA ASP A 632 -15.34 1.56 -27.39
C ASP A 632 -15.32 1.82 -25.88
N ALA A 633 -14.14 1.72 -25.26
CA ALA A 633 -13.94 2.06 -23.86
C ALA A 633 -14.01 3.58 -23.65
N GLN A 634 -14.84 4.04 -22.71
CA GLN A 634 -15.04 5.44 -22.37
C GLN A 634 -14.26 5.83 -21.10
N PRO A 635 -13.65 7.03 -21.06
CA PRO A 635 -12.85 7.45 -19.93
C PRO A 635 -13.71 7.95 -18.77
N VAL A 636 -13.28 7.64 -17.53
CA VAL A 636 -13.67 8.32 -16.31
C VAL A 636 -12.39 8.77 -15.60
N ASN A 637 -11.93 9.97 -15.94
CA ASN A 637 -10.61 10.44 -15.55
C ASN A 637 -10.65 11.32 -14.32
N LYS A 638 -9.72 11.09 -13.37
CA LYS A 638 -9.49 11.94 -12.21
C LYS A 638 -7.99 12.21 -12.04
N VAL A 639 -7.58 13.48 -12.16
CA VAL A 639 -6.18 13.90 -11.99
C VAL A 639 -6.14 14.97 -10.91
N SER A 640 -6.22 14.56 -9.66
CA SER A 640 -6.34 15.46 -8.50
C SER A 640 -5.36 15.13 -7.37
N GLY A 641 -4.56 14.08 -7.52
CA GLY A 641 -3.70 13.58 -6.44
C GLY A 641 -4.48 12.92 -5.29
N GLN A 642 -5.74 12.56 -5.52
CA GLN A 642 -6.64 11.91 -4.55
C GLN A 642 -7.27 10.66 -5.16
N PRO A 643 -7.51 9.59 -4.37
CA PRO A 643 -8.23 8.41 -4.83
C PRO A 643 -9.65 8.75 -5.31
N PHE A 644 -10.23 7.91 -6.14
CA PHE A 644 -11.67 7.97 -6.40
C PHE A 644 -12.45 7.71 -5.12
N THR A 645 -13.58 8.42 -5.00
CA THR A 645 -14.63 8.10 -4.03
C THR A 645 -15.61 7.09 -4.63
N ILE A 646 -16.34 6.39 -3.78
CA ILE A 646 -17.41 5.48 -4.20
C ILE A 646 -18.49 6.27 -4.95
N ALA A 647 -18.86 7.44 -4.43
CA ALA A 647 -19.88 8.32 -5.03
C ALA A 647 -19.50 8.81 -6.44
N GLU A 648 -18.22 9.10 -6.71
CA GLU A 648 -17.76 9.47 -8.06
C GLU A 648 -17.96 8.31 -9.06
N ILE A 649 -17.67 7.07 -8.64
CA ILE A 649 -17.89 5.89 -9.49
C ILE A 649 -19.39 5.60 -9.67
N GLU A 650 -20.20 5.73 -8.62
CA GLU A 650 -21.68 5.58 -8.73
C GLU A 650 -22.27 6.59 -9.70
N ALA A 651 -21.82 7.84 -9.66
CA ALA A 651 -22.23 8.89 -10.61
C ALA A 651 -21.81 8.56 -12.05
N ALA A 652 -20.58 8.04 -12.23
CA ALA A 652 -20.08 7.62 -13.54
C ALA A 652 -20.90 6.45 -14.11
N ILE A 653 -21.26 5.46 -13.29
CA ILE A 653 -22.15 4.35 -13.68
C ILE A 653 -23.51 4.90 -14.10
N GLY A 654 -24.13 5.78 -13.31
CA GLY A 654 -25.42 6.39 -13.63
C GLY A 654 -25.41 7.22 -14.93
N SER A 655 -24.29 7.87 -15.22
CA SER A 655 -24.14 8.68 -16.47
C SER A 655 -23.91 7.81 -17.72
N ALA A 656 -23.39 6.58 -17.54
CA ALA A 656 -23.10 5.67 -18.65
C ALA A 656 -24.32 4.83 -19.07
N LEU A 657 -25.30 4.67 -18.20
CA LEU A 657 -26.53 3.91 -18.47
C LEU A 657 -27.55 4.74 -19.21
#